data_4b3af4e3f7e87d9ec381ddd22305c660
#
_entry.id   4b3af4e3f7e87d9ec381ddd22305c660
#
_cell.length_a   1.000
_cell.length_b   1.000
_cell.length_c   1.000
_cell.angle_alpha   90.00
_cell.angle_beta   90.00
_cell.angle_gamma   90.00
#
_symmetry.space_group_name_H-M   'P 1'
#
loop_
_entity.id
_entity.type
_entity.pdbx_description
1 polymer ?
#
loop_
_entity_poly.entity_id
_entity_poly.type
_entity_poly.pdbx_seq_one_letter_code
_entity_poly.pdbx_strand_id
1 'polypeptide(L)'
;MLPSLPESQINKQRPNVHQRFLLTPVALADTTFTIQQSISEYFENVKMVQWRKLFGLDGSQDHHRWGDEARALLPTFGEEGIPSAIAAPEVTKVALRLRYLIEECVPCELEESKITESHSRVITHAVVEAARKVGQVPGGKDYNSCVVYALLVNKRWFKKQAMLELWDADLHNIRATACEVIAKKLIETEDDQDYLLQDILLKRYSIMIDGEQTQPANVIERAVDLHALRVTGSSGYQKCVNYLWRGWLIQDENDPSRFVEYKQKDDVRYWTHVDPDRMRAPVYQNATQVVFSVIYLALYTGAINTVNPTGDLDVVEIILYIFTFGFLCDEFSKFWKVGRFYIGFWNVFNVVLYALLTTSLITRFIALSHPMQEDGKRGAREDFNELSYNFLAFSAPMFWMRLLLYLDSIRFFGAMLVVLKVMMKESLIFFALLIVIVIGFLQAFIGMDNADTNKDATSFILQAMANAVMQSPDFSGFDNFAPPFGLILYYIFAFLIMVILLNILIALYNSAYEDITDNAIDEYMALFSQKTMQFVRAPDENVFIAPLNLVEIFCLVIPFEWWMPRKQYAKLNDYVMATLYSPLLLVAAWFETRSARRVRSNRKRGEEDDDTVEEWEQMMGEVNFEGEGWDKKVLQVKANVEEDQATTEVKALRGEVKELKELLLQFLKKSDDENG
;
A
#
# COMPACT_ATOMS: atom_id res chain seq x y z
N MET A 1 -65.62 28.93 -31.69
CA MET A 1 -64.83 29.49 -32.82
C MET A 1 -63.82 30.46 -32.24
N LEU A 2 -62.60 30.06 -32.12
CA LEU A 2 -61.43 30.89 -31.79
C LEU A 2 -60.34 30.49 -32.77
N PRO A 3 -59.65 31.41 -33.42
CA PRO A 3 -58.69 31.11 -34.48
C PRO A 3 -57.32 30.70 -33.89
N SER A 4 -56.72 29.72 -34.53
CA SER A 4 -55.36 29.21 -34.32
C SER A 4 -54.27 30.27 -34.56
N LEU A 5 -53.38 30.51 -33.62
CA LEU A 5 -52.16 31.29 -33.81
C LEU A 5 -50.94 30.32 -34.04
N PRO A 6 -49.97 30.71 -34.86
CA PRO A 6 -48.91 29.82 -35.35
C PRO A 6 -47.78 29.62 -34.33
N GLU A 7 -47.22 28.42 -34.34
CA GLU A 7 -46.19 27.81 -33.45
C GLU A 7 -44.79 28.39 -33.53
N SER A 8 -44.54 29.61 -34.00
CA SER A 8 -43.14 30.01 -34.27
C SER A 8 -42.53 31.08 -33.35
N GLN A 9 -43.18 31.44 -32.22
CA GLN A 9 -42.61 32.48 -31.34
C GLN A 9 -42.55 32.19 -29.83
N ILE A 10 -42.60 30.92 -29.38
CA ILE A 10 -42.54 30.59 -27.94
C ILE A 10 -41.17 29.93 -27.54
N ASN A 11 -40.13 30.17 -28.28
CA ASN A 11 -38.84 29.54 -27.96
C ASN A 11 -37.69 30.53 -27.68
N LYS A 12 -37.98 31.66 -27.06
CA LYS A 12 -36.93 32.61 -26.62
C LYS A 12 -37.29 33.31 -25.32
N GLN A 13 -37.43 32.57 -24.22
CA GLN A 13 -37.24 33.11 -22.85
C GLN A 13 -37.70 32.09 -21.80
N ARG A 14 -36.93 31.01 -21.66
CA ARG A 14 -36.84 30.32 -20.37
C ARG A 14 -35.39 30.41 -19.91
N PRO A 15 -35.09 31.09 -18.79
CA PRO A 15 -33.75 30.96 -18.20
C PRO A 15 -33.61 29.52 -17.72
N ASN A 16 -32.52 28.89 -18.11
CA ASN A 16 -32.12 27.52 -17.75
C ASN A 16 -32.12 27.40 -16.23
N VAL A 17 -33.12 26.82 -15.63
CA VAL A 17 -33.23 26.52 -14.20
C VAL A 17 -32.19 25.46 -13.82
N HIS A 18 -31.65 24.73 -14.78
CA HIS A 18 -30.56 23.77 -14.54
C HIS A 18 -29.18 24.38 -14.20
N GLN A 19 -28.97 25.69 -14.49
CA GLN A 19 -27.69 26.33 -14.12
C GLN A 19 -27.64 26.87 -12.68
N ARG A 20 -28.73 26.88 -11.93
CA ARG A 20 -28.78 27.41 -10.55
C ARG A 20 -28.58 26.33 -9.46
N PHE A 21 -28.71 25.04 -9.79
CA PHE A 21 -28.53 23.96 -8.81
C PHE A 21 -27.17 23.24 -8.89
N LEU A 22 -26.34 23.50 -9.93
CA LEU A 22 -25.01 22.90 -10.10
C LEU A 22 -23.87 23.75 -9.52
N LEU A 23 -24.13 24.87 -8.88
CA LEU A 23 -23.10 25.81 -8.44
C LEU A 23 -22.68 25.68 -6.95
N THR A 24 -23.32 24.82 -6.15
CA THR A 24 -23.00 24.81 -4.71
C THR A 24 -22.07 23.73 -4.21
N PRO A 25 -22.01 22.50 -4.71
CA PRO A 25 -20.97 21.58 -4.27
C PRO A 25 -19.68 21.66 -5.07
N VAL A 26 -19.76 21.93 -6.38
CA VAL A 26 -18.55 22.02 -7.24
C VAL A 26 -17.76 23.32 -6.96
N ALA A 27 -18.45 24.43 -6.74
CA ALA A 27 -17.78 25.69 -6.39
C ALA A 27 -17.12 25.67 -5.00
N LEU A 28 -17.62 24.89 -4.05
CA LEU A 28 -16.97 24.69 -2.75
C LEU A 28 -15.79 23.70 -2.84
N ALA A 29 -15.89 22.68 -3.68
CA ALA A 29 -14.78 21.77 -3.95
C ALA A 29 -13.67 22.48 -4.75
N ASP A 30 -14.02 23.25 -5.78
CA ASP A 30 -13.06 24.02 -6.56
C ASP A 30 -12.45 25.17 -5.78
N THR A 31 -13.21 25.85 -4.91
CA THR A 31 -12.64 26.91 -4.04
C THR A 31 -11.77 26.34 -2.94
N THR A 32 -12.12 25.22 -2.33
CA THR A 32 -11.24 24.53 -1.38
C THR A 32 -10.02 23.95 -2.06
N PHE A 33 -10.16 23.40 -3.27
CA PHE A 33 -9.05 22.91 -4.07
C PHE A 33 -8.12 24.06 -4.53
N THR A 34 -8.69 25.17 -5.02
CA THR A 34 -7.94 26.35 -5.46
C THR A 34 -7.30 27.08 -4.27
N ILE A 35 -7.96 27.19 -3.12
CA ILE A 35 -7.38 27.76 -1.90
C ILE A 35 -6.27 26.84 -1.35
N GLN A 36 -6.47 25.52 -1.42
CA GLN A 36 -5.49 24.55 -0.98
C GLN A 36 -4.27 24.50 -1.92
N GLN A 37 -4.48 24.69 -3.21
CA GLN A 37 -3.42 24.84 -4.22
C GLN A 37 -2.68 26.17 -4.07
N SER A 38 -3.38 27.29 -3.86
CA SER A 38 -2.77 28.60 -3.62
C SER A 38 -2.03 28.68 -2.27
N ILE A 39 -2.52 28.01 -1.24
CA ILE A 39 -1.82 27.91 0.04
C ILE A 39 -0.59 26.98 -0.11
N SER A 40 -0.68 25.91 -0.86
CA SER A 40 0.45 25.03 -1.20
C SER A 40 1.53 25.78 -1.99
N GLU A 41 1.15 26.51 -3.04
CA GLU A 41 2.06 27.35 -3.84
C GLU A 41 2.69 28.49 -3.03
N TYR A 42 1.91 29.10 -2.14
CA TYR A 42 2.44 30.19 -1.27
C TYR A 42 3.43 29.64 -0.22
N PHE A 43 3.18 28.46 0.37
CA PHE A 43 4.12 27.84 1.30
C PHE A 43 5.32 27.19 0.62
N GLU A 44 5.18 26.64 -0.61
CA GLU A 44 6.31 26.12 -1.39
C GLU A 44 7.22 27.24 -1.91
N ASN A 45 6.67 28.34 -2.39
CA ASN A 45 7.47 29.42 -2.97
C ASN A 45 8.19 30.29 -1.92
N VAL A 46 7.69 30.42 -0.69
CA VAL A 46 8.23 31.38 0.27
C VAL A 46 9.27 30.77 1.22
N LYS A 47 9.24 29.49 1.55
CA LYS A 47 10.12 28.92 2.58
C LYS A 47 11.18 27.94 2.10
N MET A 48 10.90 27.06 1.14
CA MET A 48 11.90 26.06 0.75
C MET A 48 12.98 26.58 -0.20
N VAL A 49 12.62 27.45 -1.13
CA VAL A 49 13.59 28.04 -2.08
C VAL A 49 14.59 28.97 -1.39
N GLN A 50 14.17 29.70 -0.34
CA GLN A 50 15.07 30.61 0.36
C GLN A 50 16.11 29.91 1.25
N TRP A 51 15.74 28.81 1.94
CA TRP A 51 16.66 28.07 2.79
C TRP A 51 17.70 27.28 2.00
N ARG A 52 17.33 26.69 0.87
CA ARG A 52 18.27 26.01 -0.04
C ARG A 52 19.28 26.97 -0.67
N LYS A 53 18.83 28.16 -1.11
CA LYS A 53 19.73 29.21 -1.62
C LYS A 53 20.64 29.76 -0.52
N LEU A 54 20.15 29.85 0.72
CA LEU A 54 20.92 30.38 1.85
C LEU A 54 22.04 29.43 2.31
N PHE A 55 21.87 28.12 2.13
CA PHE A 55 22.86 27.11 2.53
C PHE A 55 23.68 26.54 1.34
N GLY A 56 23.55 27.09 0.15
CA GLY A 56 24.35 26.68 -1.02
C GLY A 56 24.08 25.25 -1.49
N LEU A 57 22.94 24.64 -1.11
CA LEU A 57 22.53 23.31 -1.47
C LEU A 57 21.81 23.23 -2.83
N ASP A 58 22.05 24.24 -3.66
CA ASP A 58 21.49 24.35 -5.02
C ASP A 58 22.42 23.63 -6.04
N GLY A 59 22.75 22.40 -5.76
CA GLY A 59 23.36 21.49 -6.71
C GLY A 59 22.27 20.80 -7.51
N SER A 60 21.84 21.44 -8.59
CA SER A 60 21.13 20.93 -9.77
C SER A 60 20.58 19.48 -9.69
N GLN A 61 19.76 19.19 -8.75
CA GLN A 61 18.80 18.11 -8.85
C GLN A 61 17.44 18.76 -8.76
N ASP A 62 16.77 18.88 -9.89
CA ASP A 62 15.36 19.13 -9.94
C ASP A 62 14.69 18.01 -9.13
N HIS A 63 14.55 18.25 -7.83
CA HIS A 63 13.64 17.47 -7.02
C HIS A 63 12.27 17.69 -7.61
N HIS A 64 11.85 16.74 -8.39
CA HIS A 64 10.55 16.74 -9.03
C HIS A 64 9.49 17.19 -8.04
N ARG A 65 8.75 18.21 -8.45
CA ARG A 65 7.53 18.68 -7.83
C ARG A 65 6.67 17.48 -7.43
N TRP A 66 6.49 17.29 -6.15
CA TRP A 66 5.57 16.34 -5.57
C TRP A 66 4.14 16.83 -5.86
N GLY A 67 3.59 16.47 -6.98
CA GLY A 67 2.18 16.75 -7.33
C GLY A 67 1.27 15.68 -6.77
N ASP A 68 0.03 16.02 -6.64
CA ASP A 68 -1.09 15.41 -5.92
C ASP A 68 -1.39 13.92 -6.14
N GLU A 69 -0.58 13.18 -6.84
CA GLU A 69 -0.72 11.74 -7.01
C GLU A 69 0.39 11.04 -6.27
N ALA A 70 0.10 9.90 -5.68
CA ALA A 70 1.11 9.03 -5.08
C ALA A 70 2.23 8.79 -6.11
N ARG A 71 3.24 9.65 -6.05
CA ARG A 71 4.40 9.57 -6.92
C ARG A 71 5.29 8.48 -6.39
N ALA A 72 5.72 7.65 -7.29
CA ALA A 72 6.76 6.72 -7.01
C ALA A 72 7.91 7.43 -6.31
N LEU A 73 8.29 6.94 -5.13
CA LEU A 73 9.51 7.33 -4.42
C LEU A 73 10.70 6.70 -5.15
N LEU A 74 10.83 6.97 -6.45
CA LEU A 74 11.95 6.46 -7.21
C LEU A 74 13.13 7.40 -7.06
N PRO A 75 14.35 6.85 -6.91
CA PRO A 75 15.54 7.64 -7.10
C PRO A 75 15.50 8.23 -8.50
N THR A 76 15.62 9.52 -8.60
CA THR A 76 15.77 10.21 -9.88
C THR A 76 17.16 9.91 -10.44
N PHE A 77 17.23 8.98 -11.37
CA PHE A 77 18.44 8.78 -12.13
C PHE A 77 18.58 9.89 -13.16
N GLY A 78 19.35 10.92 -12.83
CA GLY A 78 19.63 12.03 -13.73
C GLY A 78 18.47 13.03 -13.93
N GLU A 79 18.78 14.13 -14.60
CA GLU A 79 17.84 15.22 -14.92
C GLU A 79 16.77 14.82 -15.96
N GLU A 80 16.99 13.73 -16.69
CA GLU A 80 16.06 13.18 -17.66
C GLU A 80 15.25 12.07 -16.97
N GLY A 81 13.96 12.29 -16.77
CA GLY A 81 13.03 11.30 -16.24
C GLY A 81 13.05 10.02 -17.09
N ILE A 82 12.80 8.88 -16.46
CA ILE A 82 12.75 7.59 -17.15
C ILE A 82 11.70 7.66 -18.27
N PRO A 83 12.06 7.37 -19.53
CA PRO A 83 11.14 7.51 -20.66
C PRO A 83 10.02 6.46 -20.59
N SER A 84 8.86 6.82 -21.13
CA SER A 84 7.79 5.84 -21.38
C SER A 84 8.21 4.91 -22.52
N ALA A 85 8.01 3.61 -22.35
CA ALA A 85 8.34 2.62 -23.37
C ALA A 85 7.54 2.79 -24.67
N ILE A 86 6.31 3.30 -24.55
CA ILE A 86 5.41 3.64 -25.65
C ILE A 86 5.03 5.12 -25.48
N ALA A 87 4.90 5.85 -26.58
CA ALA A 87 4.51 7.25 -26.54
C ALA A 87 3.16 7.44 -25.80
N ALA A 88 3.09 8.37 -24.85
CA ALA A 88 1.92 8.61 -24.01
C ALA A 88 0.59 8.80 -24.78
N PRO A 89 0.55 9.49 -25.95
CA PRO A 89 -0.68 9.58 -26.73
C PRO A 89 -1.20 8.21 -27.23
N GLU A 90 -0.30 7.28 -27.56
CA GLU A 90 -0.70 5.95 -28.03
C GLU A 90 -1.25 5.10 -26.87
N VAL A 91 -0.62 5.13 -25.70
CA VAL A 91 -1.13 4.48 -24.50
C VAL A 91 -2.51 5.05 -24.12
N THR A 92 -2.69 6.36 -24.25
CA THR A 92 -3.98 7.01 -24.00
C THR A 92 -5.05 6.55 -24.99
N LYS A 93 -4.73 6.36 -26.27
CA LYS A 93 -5.68 5.80 -27.26
C LYS A 93 -6.08 4.37 -26.91
N VAL A 94 -5.14 3.54 -26.48
CA VAL A 94 -5.43 2.17 -26.00
C VAL A 94 -6.36 2.22 -24.79
N ALA A 95 -6.09 3.10 -23.82
CA ALA A 95 -6.94 3.27 -22.64
C ALA A 95 -8.37 3.69 -23.00
N LEU A 96 -8.54 4.62 -23.94
CA LEU A 96 -9.86 5.06 -24.39
C LEU A 96 -10.64 3.95 -25.12
N ARG A 97 -9.98 3.13 -25.94
CA ARG A 97 -10.60 1.98 -26.60
C ARG A 97 -11.05 0.92 -25.58
N LEU A 98 -10.22 0.65 -24.58
CA LEU A 98 -10.57 -0.26 -23.49
C LEU A 98 -11.73 0.29 -22.66
N ARG A 99 -11.77 1.60 -22.40
CA ARG A 99 -12.89 2.23 -21.70
C ARG A 99 -14.19 1.98 -22.45
N TYR A 100 -14.23 2.26 -23.74
CA TYR A 100 -15.39 2.00 -24.58
C TYR A 100 -15.82 0.53 -24.54
N LEU A 101 -14.86 -0.41 -24.63
CA LEU A 101 -15.13 -1.84 -24.52
C LEU A 101 -15.83 -2.18 -23.19
N ILE A 102 -15.33 -1.62 -22.08
CA ILE A 102 -15.87 -1.90 -20.74
C ILE A 102 -17.26 -1.28 -20.57
N GLU A 103 -17.49 -0.06 -21.07
CA GLU A 103 -18.80 0.61 -21.02
C GLU A 103 -19.86 -0.18 -21.80
N GLU A 104 -19.51 -0.75 -22.95
CA GLU A 104 -20.40 -1.61 -23.74
C GLU A 104 -20.62 -2.99 -23.10
N CYS A 105 -19.59 -3.58 -22.48
CA CYS A 105 -19.71 -4.88 -21.80
C CYS A 105 -20.51 -4.80 -20.50
N VAL A 106 -20.48 -3.64 -19.81
CA VAL A 106 -21.18 -3.40 -18.55
C VAL A 106 -22.06 -2.18 -18.69
N PRO A 107 -23.22 -2.30 -19.38
CA PRO A 107 -24.12 -1.17 -19.69
C PRO A 107 -25.00 -0.76 -18.50
N CYS A 108 -25.21 -1.64 -17.52
CA CYS A 108 -26.10 -1.41 -16.37
C CYS A 108 -25.46 -1.93 -15.09
N GLU A 109 -26.05 -1.57 -13.96
CA GLU A 109 -25.69 -2.09 -12.66
C GLU A 109 -25.92 -3.60 -12.61
N LEU A 110 -24.90 -4.31 -12.24
CA LEU A 110 -24.89 -5.77 -12.10
C LEU A 110 -24.37 -6.11 -10.70
N GLU A 111 -24.72 -7.27 -10.23
CA GLU A 111 -24.14 -7.82 -9.02
C GLU A 111 -22.65 -8.14 -9.24
N GLU A 112 -21.77 -7.76 -8.32
CA GLU A 112 -20.32 -7.95 -8.46
C GLU A 112 -19.95 -9.40 -8.69
N SER A 113 -20.65 -10.34 -8.06
CA SER A 113 -20.52 -11.79 -8.24
C SER A 113 -20.54 -12.20 -9.71
N LYS A 114 -21.47 -11.65 -10.51
CA LYS A 114 -21.63 -11.97 -11.95
C LYS A 114 -20.43 -11.59 -12.81
N ILE A 115 -19.61 -10.63 -12.34
CA ILE A 115 -18.38 -10.21 -13.04
C ILE A 115 -17.19 -11.02 -12.57
N THR A 116 -17.15 -11.36 -11.28
CA THR A 116 -16.01 -12.00 -10.63
C THR A 116 -15.97 -13.51 -10.74
N GLU A 117 -17.10 -14.14 -11.04
CA GLU A 117 -17.19 -15.57 -11.27
C GLU A 117 -16.24 -16.03 -12.39
N SER A 118 -15.64 -17.22 -12.23
CA SER A 118 -14.75 -17.81 -13.24
C SER A 118 -15.43 -17.97 -14.59
N HIS A 119 -16.72 -18.31 -14.60
CA HIS A 119 -17.57 -18.48 -15.78
C HIS A 119 -18.52 -17.30 -16.00
N SER A 120 -18.02 -16.08 -15.81
CA SER A 120 -18.82 -14.87 -16.00
C SER A 120 -19.41 -14.80 -17.41
N ARG A 121 -20.72 -14.54 -17.48
CA ARG A 121 -21.41 -14.30 -18.76
C ARG A 121 -21.15 -12.92 -19.32
N VAL A 122 -20.62 -12.01 -18.50
CA VAL A 122 -20.29 -10.64 -18.87
C VAL A 122 -18.84 -10.53 -19.35
N ILE A 123 -17.90 -11.03 -18.57
CA ILE A 123 -16.48 -11.04 -18.92
C ILE A 123 -16.13 -12.42 -19.51
N THR A 124 -16.56 -12.62 -20.73
CA THR A 124 -16.31 -13.86 -21.49
C THR A 124 -14.89 -13.90 -22.04
N HIS A 125 -14.41 -15.09 -22.44
CA HIS A 125 -13.13 -15.23 -23.14
C HIS A 125 -13.03 -14.32 -24.38
N ALA A 126 -14.12 -14.11 -25.10
CA ALA A 126 -14.16 -13.22 -26.26
C ALA A 126 -13.89 -11.75 -25.87
N VAL A 127 -14.37 -11.30 -24.72
CA VAL A 127 -14.09 -9.94 -24.19
C VAL A 127 -12.61 -9.80 -23.83
N VAL A 128 -12.02 -10.81 -23.17
CA VAL A 128 -10.60 -10.83 -22.80
C VAL A 128 -9.71 -10.82 -24.06
N GLU A 129 -10.05 -11.62 -25.07
CA GLU A 129 -9.35 -11.63 -26.36
C GLU A 129 -9.52 -10.31 -27.13
N ALA A 130 -10.68 -9.70 -27.08
CA ALA A 130 -10.90 -8.37 -27.65
C ALA A 130 -10.03 -7.32 -26.93
N ALA A 131 -9.98 -7.36 -25.60
CA ALA A 131 -9.12 -6.49 -24.80
C ALA A 131 -7.62 -6.69 -25.15
N ARG A 132 -7.15 -7.94 -25.27
CA ARG A 132 -5.78 -8.27 -25.67
C ARG A 132 -5.41 -7.62 -27.02
N LYS A 133 -6.32 -7.65 -27.99
CA LYS A 133 -6.10 -7.15 -29.34
C LYS A 133 -6.29 -5.64 -29.51
N VAL A 134 -6.76 -4.94 -28.49
CA VAL A 134 -6.97 -3.47 -28.56
C VAL A 134 -5.69 -2.69 -28.87
N GLY A 135 -4.54 -3.20 -28.46
CA GLY A 135 -3.22 -2.63 -28.75
C GLY A 135 -2.74 -2.81 -30.20
N GLN A 136 -3.36 -3.71 -30.96
CA GLN A 136 -2.99 -3.94 -32.35
C GLN A 136 -3.48 -2.79 -33.23
N VAL A 137 -2.54 -2.09 -33.88
CA VAL A 137 -2.85 -1.01 -34.81
C VAL A 137 -2.66 -1.47 -36.24
N PRO A 138 -3.60 -1.20 -37.17
CA PRO A 138 -3.37 -1.42 -38.58
C PRO A 138 -2.12 -0.69 -39.05
N GLY A 139 -1.09 -1.44 -39.47
CA GLY A 139 0.22 -0.87 -39.88
C GLY A 139 1.44 -1.42 -39.15
N GLY A 140 1.27 -2.40 -38.25
CA GLY A 140 2.37 -3.22 -37.73
C GLY A 140 3.03 -2.77 -36.45
N LYS A 141 2.52 -1.77 -35.75
CA LYS A 141 2.96 -1.44 -34.39
C LYS A 141 2.06 -2.15 -33.38
N ASP A 142 2.66 -2.97 -32.54
CA ASP A 142 1.98 -3.69 -31.47
C ASP A 142 2.16 -2.95 -30.14
N TYR A 143 1.04 -2.55 -29.53
CA TYR A 143 1.00 -1.88 -28.22
C TYR A 143 0.33 -2.78 -27.18
N ASN A 144 0.26 -4.10 -27.40
CA ASN A 144 -0.41 -5.04 -26.49
C ASN A 144 0.23 -5.05 -25.09
N SER A 145 1.54 -4.79 -25.00
CA SER A 145 2.24 -4.75 -23.71
C SER A 145 1.69 -3.69 -22.73
N CYS A 146 1.06 -2.60 -23.20
CA CYS A 146 0.51 -1.57 -22.32
C CYS A 146 -0.97 -1.80 -21.93
N VAL A 147 -1.62 -2.86 -22.40
CA VAL A 147 -3.07 -3.11 -22.18
C VAL A 147 -3.40 -3.24 -20.70
N VAL A 148 -2.61 -4.01 -19.94
CA VAL A 148 -2.83 -4.17 -18.48
C VAL A 148 -2.66 -2.85 -17.74
N TYR A 149 -1.65 -2.06 -18.10
CA TYR A 149 -1.46 -0.71 -17.55
C TYR A 149 -2.66 0.21 -17.85
N ALA A 150 -3.14 0.17 -19.10
CA ALA A 150 -4.29 0.98 -19.53
C ALA A 150 -5.60 0.57 -18.84
N LEU A 151 -5.78 -0.73 -18.50
CA LEU A 151 -6.90 -1.19 -17.68
C LEU A 151 -6.84 -0.62 -16.26
N LEU A 152 -5.67 -0.59 -15.63
CA LEU A 152 -5.50 0.03 -14.31
C LEU A 152 -5.76 1.54 -14.34
N VAL A 153 -5.38 2.23 -15.41
CA VAL A 153 -5.73 3.63 -15.62
C VAL A 153 -7.25 3.82 -15.70
N ASN A 154 -7.95 2.96 -16.44
CA ASN A 154 -9.41 2.98 -16.53
C ASN A 154 -10.10 2.66 -15.19
N LYS A 155 -9.57 1.70 -14.41
CA LYS A 155 -10.04 1.46 -13.03
C LYS A 155 -10.01 2.74 -12.21
N ARG A 156 -8.89 3.47 -12.25
CA ARG A 156 -8.77 4.76 -11.54
C ARG A 156 -9.81 5.77 -12.02
N TRP A 157 -9.98 5.87 -13.33
CA TRP A 157 -10.96 6.79 -13.92
C TRP A 157 -12.37 6.45 -13.46
N PHE A 158 -12.81 5.18 -13.53
CA PHE A 158 -14.13 4.75 -13.06
C PHE A 158 -14.30 4.99 -11.55
N LYS A 159 -13.30 4.70 -10.73
CA LYS A 159 -13.35 5.02 -9.28
C LYS A 159 -13.52 6.52 -9.03
N LYS A 160 -12.86 7.37 -9.81
CA LYS A 160 -13.04 8.83 -9.74
C LYS A 160 -14.44 9.24 -10.16
N GLN A 161 -15.00 8.66 -11.23
CA GLN A 161 -16.38 8.94 -11.64
C GLN A 161 -17.39 8.50 -10.57
N ALA A 162 -17.22 7.34 -9.94
CA ALA A 162 -18.05 6.90 -8.84
C ALA A 162 -18.12 7.91 -7.66
N MET A 163 -17.05 8.66 -7.42
CA MET A 163 -17.02 9.72 -6.40
C MET A 163 -17.71 11.01 -6.86
N LEU A 164 -17.69 11.30 -8.17
CA LEU A 164 -18.27 12.51 -8.74
C LEU A 164 -19.77 12.33 -9.04
N GLU A 165 -20.15 11.15 -9.52
CA GLU A 165 -21.50 10.80 -9.95
C GLU A 165 -22.11 9.79 -8.97
N LEU A 166 -22.46 10.27 -7.76
CA LEU A 166 -22.97 9.42 -6.68
C LEU A 166 -24.23 8.62 -7.05
N TRP A 167 -25.01 9.08 -8.02
CA TRP A 167 -26.21 8.37 -8.49
C TRP A 167 -25.90 7.17 -9.37
N ASP A 168 -24.71 7.11 -10.00
CA ASP A 168 -24.24 6.00 -10.82
C ASP A 168 -22.97 5.36 -10.19
N ALA A 169 -22.74 5.58 -8.89
CA ALA A 169 -21.54 5.15 -8.20
C ALA A 169 -21.34 3.62 -8.29
N ASP A 170 -22.42 2.85 -8.13
CA ASP A 170 -22.37 1.39 -8.17
C ASP A 170 -22.01 0.88 -9.57
N LEU A 171 -22.60 1.48 -10.63
CA LEU A 171 -22.25 1.17 -12.01
C LEU A 171 -20.75 1.41 -12.29
N HIS A 172 -20.22 2.56 -11.86
CA HIS A 172 -18.81 2.89 -12.04
C HIS A 172 -17.90 1.98 -11.22
N ASN A 173 -18.30 1.58 -10.01
CA ASN A 173 -17.56 0.62 -9.20
C ASN A 173 -17.49 -0.75 -9.86
N ILE A 174 -18.59 -1.22 -10.42
CA ILE A 174 -18.67 -2.49 -11.15
C ILE A 174 -17.79 -2.46 -12.41
N ARG A 175 -17.77 -1.36 -13.16
CA ARG A 175 -16.87 -1.15 -14.30
C ARG A 175 -15.39 -1.15 -13.87
N ALA A 176 -15.09 -0.55 -12.72
CA ALA A 176 -13.75 -0.60 -12.16
C ALA A 176 -13.33 -2.03 -11.79
N THR A 177 -14.23 -2.83 -11.20
CA THR A 177 -14.02 -4.26 -10.93
C THR A 177 -13.83 -5.05 -12.23
N ALA A 178 -14.60 -4.77 -13.28
CA ALA A 178 -14.43 -5.40 -14.60
C ALA A 178 -13.02 -5.14 -15.18
N CYS A 179 -12.47 -3.92 -15.03
CA CYS A 179 -11.09 -3.64 -15.42
C CYS A 179 -10.09 -4.58 -14.72
N GLU A 180 -10.26 -4.82 -13.43
CA GLU A 180 -9.36 -5.70 -12.67
C GLU A 180 -9.50 -7.16 -13.08
N VAL A 181 -10.71 -7.64 -13.31
CA VAL A 181 -10.96 -9.03 -13.72
C VAL A 181 -10.37 -9.30 -15.10
N ILE A 182 -10.53 -8.37 -16.05
CA ILE A 182 -9.92 -8.49 -17.39
C ILE A 182 -8.39 -8.46 -17.26
N ALA A 183 -7.83 -7.54 -16.47
CA ALA A 183 -6.39 -7.45 -16.24
C ALA A 183 -5.82 -8.75 -15.62
N LYS A 184 -6.50 -9.29 -14.60
CA LYS A 184 -6.13 -10.58 -13.98
C LYS A 184 -6.12 -11.71 -15.02
N LYS A 185 -7.21 -11.87 -15.80
CA LYS A 185 -7.30 -12.91 -16.82
C LYS A 185 -6.21 -12.76 -17.89
N LEU A 186 -5.84 -11.53 -18.29
CA LEU A 186 -4.74 -11.30 -19.24
C LEU A 186 -3.39 -11.74 -18.68
N ILE A 187 -3.13 -11.48 -17.40
CA ILE A 187 -1.89 -11.88 -16.72
C ILE A 187 -1.82 -13.41 -16.57
N GLU A 188 -2.93 -14.05 -16.21
CA GLU A 188 -2.99 -15.50 -15.97
C GLU A 188 -3.00 -16.35 -17.25
N THR A 189 -3.43 -15.78 -18.38
CA THR A 189 -3.49 -16.46 -19.68
C THR A 189 -2.29 -16.19 -20.57
N GLU A 190 -1.28 -15.46 -20.07
CA GLU A 190 -0.04 -15.25 -20.82
C GLU A 190 0.92 -16.42 -20.60
N ASP A 191 1.27 -17.12 -21.67
CA ASP A 191 2.15 -18.29 -21.63
C ASP A 191 3.63 -17.92 -21.63
N ASP A 192 3.99 -16.78 -22.26
CA ASP A 192 5.37 -16.30 -22.30
C ASP A 192 5.72 -15.54 -21.01
N GLN A 193 6.41 -16.21 -20.10
CA GLN A 193 6.84 -15.67 -18.81
C GLN A 193 7.77 -14.46 -18.95
N ASP A 194 8.69 -14.48 -19.89
CA ASP A 194 9.66 -13.39 -20.09
C ASP A 194 8.95 -12.15 -20.61
N TYR A 195 8.03 -12.31 -21.55
CA TYR A 195 7.18 -11.23 -22.06
C TYR A 195 6.28 -10.67 -20.95
N LEU A 196 5.67 -11.54 -20.13
CA LEU A 196 4.83 -11.13 -19.01
C LEU A 196 5.63 -10.28 -18.00
N LEU A 197 6.80 -10.77 -17.57
CA LEU A 197 7.58 -10.12 -16.54
C LEU A 197 8.20 -8.81 -17.05
N GLN A 198 8.88 -8.85 -18.20
CA GLN A 198 9.67 -7.72 -18.67
C GLN A 198 8.85 -6.69 -19.44
N ASP A 199 7.92 -7.12 -20.30
CA ASP A 199 7.21 -6.21 -21.19
C ASP A 199 5.86 -5.76 -20.63
N ILE A 200 5.10 -6.64 -19.98
CA ILE A 200 3.79 -6.27 -19.44
C ILE A 200 3.92 -5.65 -18.05
N LEU A 201 4.60 -6.31 -17.10
CA LEU A 201 4.57 -5.94 -15.70
C LEU A 201 5.59 -4.86 -15.32
N LEU A 202 6.84 -4.96 -15.79
CA LEU A 202 7.94 -4.11 -15.35
C LEU A 202 8.22 -2.92 -16.25
N LYS A 203 7.79 -2.94 -17.51
CA LYS A 203 7.93 -1.80 -18.41
C LYS A 203 7.13 -0.60 -17.95
N ARG A 204 7.69 0.60 -18.12
CA ARG A 204 7.06 1.84 -17.67
C ARG A 204 6.27 2.49 -18.78
N TYR A 205 5.07 2.94 -18.47
CA TYR A 205 4.16 3.60 -19.38
C TYR A 205 3.64 4.89 -18.76
N SER A 206 3.27 5.84 -19.61
CA SER A 206 2.66 7.11 -19.23
C SER A 206 1.43 7.37 -20.09
N ILE A 207 0.54 8.22 -19.61
CA ILE A 207 -0.66 8.68 -20.31
C ILE A 207 -0.66 10.21 -20.39
N MET A 208 -1.50 10.75 -21.26
CA MET A 208 -1.76 12.18 -21.33
C MET A 208 -2.95 12.52 -20.44
N ILE A 209 -2.78 13.46 -19.51
CA ILE A 209 -3.85 14.05 -18.68
C ILE A 209 -3.74 15.56 -18.81
N ASP A 210 -4.83 16.22 -19.17
CA ASP A 210 -4.91 17.68 -19.31
C ASP A 210 -3.82 18.31 -20.20
N GLY A 211 -3.33 17.54 -21.19
CA GLY A 211 -2.30 17.97 -22.11
C GLY A 211 -0.87 17.74 -21.61
N GLU A 212 -0.68 17.30 -20.38
CA GLU A 212 0.63 16.96 -19.82
C GLU A 212 0.82 15.43 -19.76
N GLN A 213 2.07 15.00 -19.88
CA GLN A 213 2.44 13.60 -19.75
C GLN A 213 2.58 13.24 -18.26
N THR A 214 1.89 12.19 -17.81
CA THR A 214 2.07 11.66 -16.45
C THR A 214 3.45 11.05 -16.29
N GLN A 215 3.91 10.95 -15.05
CA GLN A 215 5.15 10.22 -14.77
C GLN A 215 5.01 8.76 -15.19
N PRO A 216 6.04 8.20 -15.87
CA PRO A 216 6.05 6.80 -16.23
C PRO A 216 6.04 5.89 -15.02
N ALA A 217 5.10 4.95 -15.00
CA ALA A 217 4.97 3.93 -13.96
C ALA A 217 4.76 2.56 -14.60
N ASN A 218 5.19 1.51 -13.94
CA ASN A 218 4.94 0.15 -14.37
C ASN A 218 3.61 -0.39 -13.80
N VAL A 219 3.19 -1.56 -14.26
CA VAL A 219 1.95 -2.21 -13.82
C VAL A 219 2.01 -2.56 -12.34
N ILE A 220 3.17 -3.03 -11.85
CA ILE A 220 3.36 -3.40 -10.44
C ILE A 220 3.13 -2.18 -9.52
N GLU A 221 3.77 -1.05 -9.84
CA GLU A 221 3.60 0.21 -9.11
C GLU A 221 2.14 0.68 -9.12
N ARG A 222 1.52 0.65 -10.31
CA ARG A 222 0.14 1.13 -10.48
C ARG A 222 -0.88 0.26 -9.76
N ALA A 223 -0.71 -1.06 -9.77
CA ALA A 223 -1.59 -1.98 -9.07
C ALA A 223 -1.55 -1.77 -7.54
N VAL A 224 -0.34 -1.54 -6.99
CA VAL A 224 -0.15 -1.23 -5.58
C VAL A 224 -0.78 0.13 -5.23
N ASP A 225 -0.51 1.18 -6.01
CA ASP A 225 -1.01 2.54 -5.75
C ASP A 225 -2.55 2.61 -5.82
N LEU A 226 -3.17 1.81 -6.69
CA LEU A 226 -4.62 1.73 -6.86
C LEU A 226 -5.29 0.67 -5.99
N HIS A 227 -4.53 -0.04 -5.16
CA HIS A 227 -5.04 -1.15 -4.35
C HIS A 227 -5.89 -2.13 -5.18
N ALA A 228 -5.30 -2.62 -6.30
CA ALA A 228 -5.96 -3.49 -7.24
C ALA A 228 -5.86 -4.95 -6.79
N LEU A 229 -6.67 -5.35 -5.80
CA LEU A 229 -6.57 -6.65 -5.11
C LEU A 229 -6.58 -7.85 -6.05
N ARG A 230 -7.45 -7.83 -7.06
CA ARG A 230 -7.57 -8.94 -8.00
C ARG A 230 -6.36 -9.08 -8.90
N VAL A 231 -5.73 -7.96 -9.27
CA VAL A 231 -4.49 -7.95 -10.06
C VAL A 231 -3.32 -8.34 -9.17
N THR A 232 -3.22 -7.78 -7.97
CA THR A 232 -2.15 -8.14 -7.02
C THR A 232 -2.25 -9.61 -6.55
N GLY A 233 -3.45 -10.20 -6.52
CA GLY A 233 -3.67 -11.61 -6.22
C GLY A 233 -3.40 -12.57 -7.38
N SER A 234 -3.08 -12.09 -8.61
CA SER A 234 -2.78 -12.98 -9.74
C SER A 234 -1.42 -13.67 -9.61
N SER A 235 -1.32 -14.92 -10.10
CA SER A 235 -0.12 -15.74 -9.98
C SER A 235 1.11 -15.14 -10.66
N GLY A 236 0.98 -14.67 -11.90
CA GLY A 236 2.07 -14.05 -12.66
C GLY A 236 2.56 -12.75 -12.02
N TYR A 237 1.65 -11.94 -11.48
CA TYR A 237 2.01 -10.73 -10.73
C TYR A 237 2.79 -11.07 -9.44
N GLN A 238 2.31 -12.03 -8.65
CA GLN A 238 2.97 -12.44 -7.40
C GLN A 238 4.33 -13.10 -7.65
N LYS A 239 4.49 -13.81 -8.76
CA LYS A 239 5.78 -14.34 -9.19
C LYS A 239 6.78 -13.20 -9.45
N CYS A 240 6.35 -12.16 -10.18
CA CYS A 240 7.17 -10.97 -10.40
C CYS A 240 7.57 -10.27 -9.10
N VAL A 241 6.61 -10.04 -8.19
CA VAL A 241 6.86 -9.43 -6.88
C VAL A 241 7.84 -10.27 -6.05
N ASN A 242 7.71 -11.60 -6.08
CA ASN A 242 8.63 -12.50 -5.38
C ASN A 242 10.06 -12.45 -5.96
N TYR A 243 10.20 -12.32 -7.28
CA TYR A 243 11.51 -12.16 -7.91
C TYR A 243 12.15 -10.81 -7.54
N LEU A 244 11.36 -9.75 -7.49
CA LEU A 244 11.82 -8.44 -7.01
C LEU A 244 12.22 -8.51 -5.52
N TRP A 245 11.40 -9.16 -4.68
CA TRP A 245 11.67 -9.32 -3.25
C TRP A 245 12.98 -10.05 -2.97
N ARG A 246 13.24 -11.14 -3.69
CA ARG A 246 14.49 -11.90 -3.59
C ARG A 246 15.69 -11.20 -4.23
N GLY A 247 15.48 -10.11 -4.97
CA GLY A 247 16.51 -9.44 -5.75
C GLY A 247 17.02 -10.30 -6.91
N TRP A 248 16.17 -11.15 -7.49
CA TRP A 248 16.47 -11.90 -8.70
C TRP A 248 16.24 -11.04 -9.95
N LEU A 249 15.33 -10.06 -9.86
CA LEU A 249 15.18 -8.98 -10.80
C LEU A 249 15.69 -7.70 -10.13
N ILE A 250 16.70 -7.11 -10.73
CA ILE A 250 17.33 -5.87 -10.29
C ILE A 250 17.22 -4.81 -11.37
N GLN A 251 17.21 -3.55 -10.98
CA GLN A 251 17.22 -2.45 -11.92
C GLN A 251 18.60 -2.33 -12.57
N ASP A 252 18.66 -2.11 -13.90
CA ASP A 252 19.93 -1.98 -14.61
C ASP A 252 20.61 -0.65 -14.22
N GLU A 253 21.88 -0.68 -13.88
CA GLU A 253 22.68 0.49 -13.54
C GLU A 253 22.81 1.49 -14.70
N ASN A 254 22.78 1.00 -15.95
CA ASN A 254 22.94 1.84 -17.14
C ASN A 254 21.61 2.38 -17.67
N ASP A 255 20.51 1.63 -17.46
CA ASP A 255 19.17 2.00 -17.90
C ASP A 255 18.15 1.69 -16.79
N PRO A 256 17.83 2.66 -15.94
CA PRO A 256 16.92 2.49 -14.84
C PRO A 256 15.47 2.19 -15.26
N SER A 257 15.16 2.29 -16.57
CA SER A 257 13.87 1.87 -17.11
C SER A 257 13.72 0.35 -17.23
N ARG A 258 14.84 -0.39 -17.18
CA ARG A 258 14.89 -1.83 -17.38
C ARG A 258 15.21 -2.58 -16.10
N PHE A 259 14.54 -3.72 -15.94
CA PHE A 259 14.91 -4.72 -14.95
C PHE A 259 15.64 -5.86 -15.65
N VAL A 260 16.73 -6.30 -15.06
CA VAL A 260 17.56 -7.40 -15.57
C VAL A 260 17.63 -8.50 -14.53
N GLU A 261 17.77 -9.71 -15.01
CA GLU A 261 17.96 -10.85 -14.13
C GLU A 261 19.36 -10.80 -13.48
N TYR A 262 19.43 -11.12 -12.19
CA TYR A 262 20.68 -11.20 -11.46
C TYR A 262 21.56 -12.33 -12.02
N LYS A 263 22.68 -11.95 -12.63
CA LYS A 263 23.57 -12.85 -13.40
C LYS A 263 24.16 -14.01 -12.60
N GLN A 264 24.33 -13.82 -11.29
CA GLN A 264 25.00 -14.80 -10.42
C GLN A 264 24.01 -15.70 -9.67
N LYS A 265 22.75 -15.70 -10.08
CA LYS A 265 21.63 -16.40 -9.44
C LYS A 265 21.88 -17.92 -9.28
N ASP A 266 22.61 -18.54 -10.20
CA ASP A 266 22.93 -19.98 -10.23
C ASP A 266 24.39 -20.30 -9.88
N ASP A 267 25.22 -19.29 -9.49
CA ASP A 267 26.59 -19.51 -9.07
C ASP A 267 26.63 -20.08 -7.63
N VAL A 268 27.23 -21.25 -7.46
CA VAL A 268 27.33 -21.95 -6.17
C VAL A 268 28.51 -21.45 -5.34
N ARG A 269 29.35 -20.56 -5.87
CA ARG A 269 30.52 -20.05 -5.17
C ARG A 269 30.12 -19.05 -4.09
N TYR A 270 30.49 -19.34 -2.85
CA TYR A 270 30.15 -18.48 -1.71
C TYR A 270 30.68 -17.04 -1.83
N TRP A 271 31.92 -16.87 -2.25
CA TRP A 271 32.55 -15.55 -2.31
C TRP A 271 32.00 -14.64 -3.40
N THR A 272 31.37 -15.20 -4.41
CA THR A 272 30.71 -14.42 -5.48
C THR A 272 29.48 -13.66 -4.95
N HIS A 273 28.85 -14.18 -3.89
CA HIS A 273 27.67 -13.57 -3.27
C HIS A 273 28.01 -12.59 -2.14
N VAL A 274 29.29 -12.41 -1.77
CA VAL A 274 29.73 -11.37 -0.84
C VAL A 274 29.87 -10.05 -1.61
N ASP A 275 28.72 -9.53 -2.07
CA ASP A 275 28.62 -8.34 -2.88
C ASP A 275 27.77 -7.30 -2.11
N PRO A 276 28.29 -6.07 -1.85
CA PRO A 276 27.54 -5.03 -1.16
C PRO A 276 26.19 -4.71 -1.80
N ASP A 277 26.08 -4.81 -3.12
CA ASP A 277 24.86 -4.53 -3.87
C ASP A 277 23.71 -5.49 -3.52
N ARG A 278 24.02 -6.69 -2.99
CA ARG A 278 22.99 -7.61 -2.49
C ARG A 278 22.22 -7.06 -1.29
N MET A 279 22.82 -6.15 -0.51
CA MET A 279 22.11 -5.48 0.60
C MET A 279 21.00 -4.53 0.12
N ARG A 280 21.01 -4.18 -1.17
CA ARG A 280 19.92 -3.41 -1.80
C ARG A 280 18.67 -4.25 -2.09
N ALA A 281 18.78 -5.59 -2.05
CA ALA A 281 17.63 -6.46 -2.25
C ALA A 281 16.62 -6.33 -1.09
N PRO A 282 15.31 -6.22 -1.36
CA PRO A 282 14.27 -6.00 -0.37
C PRO A 282 14.28 -6.99 0.80
N VAL A 283 14.56 -8.26 0.54
CA VAL A 283 14.63 -9.31 1.56
C VAL A 283 15.70 -9.02 2.61
N TYR A 284 16.89 -8.56 2.19
CA TYR A 284 17.98 -8.27 3.12
C TYR A 284 17.78 -6.94 3.83
N GLN A 285 17.25 -5.93 3.15
CA GLN A 285 16.88 -4.67 3.79
C GLN A 285 15.84 -4.90 4.89
N ASN A 286 14.78 -5.66 4.60
CA ASN A 286 13.76 -6.00 5.59
C ASN A 286 14.34 -6.81 6.76
N ALA A 287 15.17 -7.84 6.49
CA ALA A 287 15.80 -8.64 7.52
C ALA A 287 16.69 -7.78 8.45
N THR A 288 17.44 -6.85 7.87
CA THR A 288 18.31 -5.93 8.61
C THR A 288 17.48 -4.96 9.47
N GLN A 289 16.36 -4.43 8.94
CA GLN A 289 15.44 -3.59 9.72
C GLN A 289 14.86 -4.34 10.92
N VAL A 290 14.47 -5.60 10.75
CA VAL A 290 13.97 -6.45 11.84
C VAL A 290 15.04 -6.64 12.90
N VAL A 291 16.28 -7.01 12.50
CA VAL A 291 17.40 -7.23 13.43
C VAL A 291 17.70 -5.98 14.25
N PHE A 292 17.85 -4.82 13.60
CA PHE A 292 18.12 -3.57 14.32
C PHE A 292 16.97 -3.13 15.21
N SER A 293 15.72 -3.40 14.82
CA SER A 293 14.57 -3.12 15.67
C SER A 293 14.49 -4.00 16.90
N VAL A 294 14.86 -5.28 16.78
CA VAL A 294 14.96 -6.18 17.92
C VAL A 294 16.10 -5.75 18.85
N ILE A 295 17.25 -5.36 18.30
CA ILE A 295 18.37 -4.81 19.10
C ILE A 295 17.91 -3.53 19.83
N TYR A 296 17.20 -2.64 19.16
CA TYR A 296 16.67 -1.41 19.74
C TYR A 296 15.69 -1.68 20.89
N LEU A 297 14.79 -2.66 20.73
CA LEU A 297 13.90 -3.11 21.80
C LEU A 297 14.66 -3.72 22.98
N ALA A 298 15.71 -4.50 22.72
CA ALA A 298 16.56 -5.09 23.75
C ALA A 298 17.31 -4.00 24.55
N LEU A 299 17.87 -3.00 23.86
CA LEU A 299 18.52 -1.84 24.50
C LEU A 299 17.52 -1.05 25.35
N TYR A 300 16.33 -0.80 24.81
CA TYR A 300 15.24 -0.14 25.55
C TYR A 300 14.87 -0.93 26.82
N THR A 301 14.67 -2.25 26.71
CA THR A 301 14.35 -3.10 27.85
C THR A 301 15.49 -3.13 28.88
N GLY A 302 16.73 -3.11 28.42
CA GLY A 302 17.90 -2.97 29.28
C GLY A 302 17.88 -1.65 30.04
N ALA A 303 17.74 -0.52 29.34
CA ALA A 303 17.76 0.82 29.93
C ALA A 303 16.65 1.04 30.96
N ILE A 304 15.43 0.51 30.72
CA ILE A 304 14.31 0.67 31.65
C ILE A 304 14.44 -0.19 32.91
N ASN A 305 15.11 -1.35 32.81
CA ASN A 305 15.29 -2.27 33.94
C ASN A 305 16.54 -1.99 34.76
N THR A 306 17.52 -1.25 34.24
CA THR A 306 18.77 -0.88 34.90
C THR A 306 18.79 0.60 35.27
N VAL A 307 17.93 0.97 36.23
CA VAL A 307 17.92 2.36 36.73
C VAL A 307 19.19 2.61 37.54
N ASN A 308 20.00 3.54 37.10
CA ASN A 308 21.22 3.90 37.82
C ASN A 308 20.91 4.81 39.01
N PRO A 309 21.13 4.37 40.25
CA PRO A 309 20.83 5.17 41.46
C PRO A 309 21.72 6.42 41.57
N THR A 310 22.90 6.46 40.96
CA THR A 310 23.77 7.62 40.94
C THR A 310 23.32 8.72 39.98
N GLY A 311 22.33 8.42 39.14
CA GLY A 311 21.83 9.39 38.16
C GLY A 311 22.79 9.69 37.03
N ASP A 312 23.85 8.92 36.85
CA ASP A 312 24.78 9.02 35.72
C ASP A 312 24.30 8.21 34.53
N LEU A 313 24.74 8.57 33.30
CA LEU A 313 24.40 7.86 32.09
C LEU A 313 25.06 6.48 32.06
N ASP A 314 24.27 5.45 31.84
CA ASP A 314 24.77 4.09 31.58
C ASP A 314 25.10 3.89 30.09
N VAL A 315 25.98 2.95 29.80
CA VAL A 315 26.39 2.62 28.43
C VAL A 315 25.18 2.17 27.60
N VAL A 316 24.23 1.44 28.18
CA VAL A 316 23.00 0.98 27.51
C VAL A 316 22.12 2.18 27.14
N GLU A 317 21.98 3.16 28.04
CA GLU A 317 21.25 4.40 27.77
C GLU A 317 21.90 5.20 26.62
N ILE A 318 23.23 5.31 26.61
CA ILE A 318 23.95 6.04 25.56
C ILE A 318 23.67 5.40 24.20
N ILE A 319 23.80 4.08 24.10
CA ILE A 319 23.56 3.35 22.87
C ILE A 319 22.07 3.48 22.45
N LEU A 320 21.15 3.38 23.42
CA LEU A 320 19.70 3.60 23.15
C LEU A 320 19.44 4.98 22.54
N TYR A 321 20.06 6.02 23.07
CA TYR A 321 19.87 7.38 22.54
C TYR A 321 20.53 7.59 21.17
N ILE A 322 21.65 6.92 20.88
CA ILE A 322 22.23 6.90 19.52
C ILE A 322 21.28 6.25 18.53
N PHE A 323 20.69 5.11 18.87
CA PHE A 323 19.68 4.45 18.05
C PHE A 323 18.45 5.38 17.85
N THR A 324 17.95 5.99 18.93
CA THR A 324 16.83 6.91 18.87
C THR A 324 17.11 8.07 17.93
N PHE A 325 18.31 8.65 18.01
CA PHE A 325 18.73 9.74 17.13
C PHE A 325 18.81 9.28 15.66
N GLY A 326 19.32 8.07 15.41
CA GLY A 326 19.33 7.48 14.07
C GLY A 326 17.91 7.33 13.49
N PHE A 327 16.98 6.77 14.25
CA PHE A 327 15.60 6.63 13.82
C PHE A 327 14.88 7.97 13.63
N LEU A 328 15.21 8.96 14.47
CA LEU A 328 14.65 10.31 14.35
C LEU A 328 15.14 11.00 13.08
N CYS A 329 16.41 10.85 12.73
CA CYS A 329 16.96 11.34 11.46
C CYS A 329 16.29 10.68 10.25
N ASP A 330 16.03 9.37 10.31
CA ASP A 330 15.34 8.63 9.27
C ASP A 330 13.89 9.12 9.07
N GLU A 331 13.13 9.25 10.15
CA GLU A 331 11.75 9.79 10.11
C GLU A 331 11.72 11.25 9.60
N PHE A 332 12.67 12.06 10.04
CA PHE A 332 12.78 13.43 9.57
C PHE A 332 13.10 13.52 8.08
N SER A 333 14.00 12.66 7.59
CA SER A 333 14.32 12.55 6.16
C SER A 333 13.08 12.17 5.35
N LYS A 334 12.33 11.17 5.79
CA LYS A 334 11.10 10.72 5.15
C LYS A 334 10.03 11.82 5.14
N PHE A 335 9.83 12.48 6.27
CA PHE A 335 8.90 13.61 6.36
C PHE A 335 9.32 14.77 5.44
N TRP A 336 10.62 15.07 5.38
CA TRP A 336 11.16 16.12 4.51
C TRP A 336 10.93 15.84 3.02
N LYS A 337 11.10 14.59 2.61
CA LYS A 337 10.95 14.15 1.21
C LYS A 337 9.50 14.03 0.78
N VAL A 338 8.62 13.49 1.62
CA VAL A 338 7.22 13.18 1.30
C VAL A 338 6.27 14.31 1.70
N GLY A 339 6.66 15.14 2.68
CA GLY A 339 5.85 16.23 3.19
C GLY A 339 4.58 15.74 3.89
N ARG A 340 3.47 16.47 3.70
CA ARG A 340 2.19 16.18 4.38
C ARG A 340 1.59 14.81 4.05
N PHE A 341 1.93 14.23 2.91
CA PHE A 341 1.45 12.89 2.51
C PHE A 341 2.07 11.75 3.33
N TYR A 342 3.13 12.07 4.07
CA TYR A 342 3.73 11.13 5.02
C TYR A 342 2.85 10.87 6.25
N ILE A 343 1.85 11.73 6.53
CA ILE A 343 1.01 11.63 7.72
C ILE A 343 0.05 10.43 7.59
N GLY A 344 0.47 9.29 8.10
CA GLY A 344 -0.33 8.08 8.27
C GLY A 344 -0.38 7.67 9.73
N PHE A 345 -1.30 6.78 10.11
CA PHE A 345 -1.44 6.31 11.50
C PHE A 345 -0.12 5.83 12.11
N TRP A 346 0.60 4.97 11.39
CA TRP A 346 1.87 4.40 11.88
C TRP A 346 3.00 5.44 11.96
N ASN A 347 3.00 6.41 11.07
CA ASN A 347 4.00 7.48 11.09
C ASN A 347 3.75 8.44 12.26
N VAL A 348 2.48 8.78 12.54
CA VAL A 348 2.10 9.55 13.74
C VAL A 348 2.48 8.78 15.00
N PHE A 349 2.23 7.48 15.04
CA PHE A 349 2.62 6.62 16.14
C PHE A 349 4.14 6.65 16.39
N ASN A 350 4.96 6.53 15.34
CA ASN A 350 6.41 6.65 15.43
C ASN A 350 6.83 8.04 15.93
N VAL A 351 6.23 9.11 15.41
CA VAL A 351 6.52 10.47 15.84
C VAL A 351 6.24 10.66 17.34
N VAL A 352 5.12 10.15 17.85
CA VAL A 352 4.79 10.20 19.27
C VAL A 352 5.82 9.43 20.11
N LEU A 353 6.18 8.22 19.66
CA LEU A 353 7.22 7.41 20.33
C LEU A 353 8.54 8.17 20.43
N TYR A 354 9.02 8.71 19.31
CA TYR A 354 10.29 9.44 19.29
C TYR A 354 10.21 10.76 20.04
N ALA A 355 9.06 11.43 20.08
CA ALA A 355 8.86 12.62 20.90
C ALA A 355 8.98 12.30 22.41
N LEU A 356 8.38 11.19 22.87
CA LEU A 356 8.51 10.73 24.25
C LEU A 356 9.95 10.43 24.62
N LEU A 357 10.67 9.71 23.74
CA LEU A 357 12.08 9.38 23.95
C LEU A 357 12.97 10.60 23.91
N THR A 358 12.71 11.54 23.01
CA THR A 358 13.45 12.81 22.93
C THR A 358 13.21 13.66 24.19
N THR A 359 11.98 13.67 24.69
CA THR A 359 11.65 14.35 25.96
C THR A 359 12.36 13.68 27.13
N SER A 360 12.40 12.36 27.18
CA SER A 360 13.18 11.60 28.17
C SER A 360 14.67 11.96 28.10
N LEU A 361 15.25 12.04 26.89
CA LEU A 361 16.64 12.44 26.70
C LEU A 361 16.90 13.87 27.17
N ILE A 362 16.05 14.84 26.80
CA ILE A 362 16.19 16.24 27.20
C ILE A 362 16.11 16.37 28.72
N THR A 363 15.11 15.75 29.35
CA THR A 363 14.96 15.78 30.82
C THR A 363 16.15 15.12 31.51
N ARG A 364 16.73 14.08 30.91
CA ARG A 364 17.94 13.42 31.39
C ARG A 364 19.16 14.36 31.34
N PHE A 365 19.35 15.08 30.23
CA PHE A 365 20.43 16.07 30.15
C PHE A 365 20.24 17.23 31.11
N ILE A 366 19.01 17.68 31.36
CA ILE A 366 18.71 18.70 32.37
C ILE A 366 19.07 18.14 33.75
N ALA A 367 18.70 16.90 34.08
CA ALA A 367 19.07 16.28 35.34
C ALA A 367 20.60 16.27 35.57
N LEU A 368 21.37 15.89 34.51
CA LEU A 368 22.85 15.89 34.60
C LEU A 368 23.49 17.28 34.74
N SER A 369 22.79 18.35 34.31
CA SER A 369 23.27 19.73 34.46
C SER A 369 23.18 20.24 35.90
N HIS A 370 22.36 19.60 36.75
CA HIS A 370 22.22 19.97 38.17
C HIS A 370 23.23 19.20 39.04
N PRO A 371 23.84 19.83 40.03
CA PRO A 371 24.78 19.20 40.96
C PRO A 371 24.07 18.17 41.86
N MET A 372 24.79 17.11 42.26
CA MET A 372 24.30 16.19 43.27
C MET A 372 24.18 16.92 44.63
N GLN A 373 23.05 16.76 45.27
CA GLN A 373 22.81 17.35 46.58
C GLN A 373 23.21 16.35 47.67
N GLU A 374 24.19 16.69 48.52
CA GLU A 374 24.75 15.80 49.55
C GLU A 374 23.84 15.64 50.79
N ASP A 375 22.79 16.43 50.95
CA ASP A 375 22.03 16.55 52.22
C ASP A 375 20.78 15.61 52.34
N GLY A 376 20.67 14.56 51.55
CA GLY A 376 19.53 13.62 51.67
C GLY A 376 18.12 14.22 51.39
N LYS A 377 18.04 15.44 50.90
CA LYS A 377 16.82 16.07 50.41
C LYS A 377 16.72 15.83 48.90
N ARG A 378 15.53 15.50 48.40
CA ARG A 378 15.27 15.41 46.98
C ARG A 378 15.71 16.72 46.29
N GLY A 379 16.67 16.60 45.37
CA GLY A 379 17.17 17.70 44.59
C GLY A 379 16.55 17.74 43.19
N ALA A 380 16.68 18.89 42.53
CA ALA A 380 16.20 19.04 41.15
C ALA A 380 16.75 17.95 40.19
N ARG A 381 17.96 17.43 40.44
CA ARG A 381 18.54 16.33 39.66
C ARG A 381 17.71 15.03 39.76
N GLU A 382 17.26 14.69 40.98
CA GLU A 382 16.45 13.48 41.21
C GLU A 382 15.07 13.63 40.61
N ASP A 383 14.44 14.78 40.72
CA ASP A 383 13.11 15.06 40.17
C ASP A 383 13.13 15.00 38.63
N PHE A 384 14.11 15.60 37.97
CA PHE A 384 14.25 15.49 36.50
C PHE A 384 14.67 14.10 36.05
N ASN A 385 15.43 13.37 36.85
CA ASN A 385 15.78 11.99 36.58
C ASN A 385 14.55 11.07 36.64
N GLU A 386 13.72 11.19 37.68
CA GLU A 386 12.46 10.49 37.84
C GLU A 386 11.53 10.80 36.66
N LEU A 387 11.42 12.08 36.29
CA LEU A 387 10.62 12.52 35.16
C LEU A 387 11.09 11.88 33.84
N SER A 388 12.42 11.81 33.61
CA SER A 388 12.99 11.15 32.43
C SER A 388 12.62 9.67 32.35
N TYR A 389 12.75 8.93 33.45
CA TYR A 389 12.37 7.53 33.50
C TYR A 389 10.85 7.33 33.37
N ASN A 390 10.03 8.24 33.85
CA ASN A 390 8.59 8.20 33.67
C ASN A 390 8.21 8.32 32.19
N PHE A 391 8.83 9.24 31.43
CA PHE A 391 8.63 9.30 29.98
C PHE A 391 9.14 8.07 29.26
N LEU A 392 10.29 7.54 29.67
CA LEU A 392 10.84 6.31 29.12
C LEU A 392 9.89 5.13 29.39
N ALA A 393 9.40 4.97 30.62
CA ALA A 393 8.46 3.92 30.99
C ALA A 393 7.11 4.04 30.25
N PHE A 394 6.61 5.25 30.06
CA PHE A 394 5.37 5.50 29.35
C PHE A 394 5.46 5.09 27.86
N SER A 395 6.65 5.11 27.28
CA SER A 395 6.87 4.68 25.90
C SER A 395 6.87 3.15 25.72
N ALA A 396 6.88 2.34 26.81
CA ALA A 396 6.99 0.87 26.76
C ALA A 396 5.93 0.19 25.87
N PRO A 397 4.63 0.48 25.99
CA PRO A 397 3.62 -0.14 25.15
C PRO A 397 3.88 0.12 23.64
N MET A 398 4.37 1.33 23.32
CA MET A 398 4.64 1.70 21.94
C MET A 398 5.84 0.97 21.36
N PHE A 399 6.89 0.70 22.14
CA PHE A 399 8.02 -0.11 21.71
C PHE A 399 7.62 -1.55 21.36
N TRP A 400 6.79 -2.17 22.19
CA TRP A 400 6.29 -3.52 21.93
C TRP A 400 5.32 -3.56 20.74
N MET A 401 4.43 -2.57 20.62
CA MET A 401 3.54 -2.47 19.47
C MET A 401 4.32 -2.25 18.15
N ARG A 402 5.45 -1.53 18.19
CA ARG A 402 6.30 -1.35 17.02
C ARG A 402 6.83 -2.67 16.47
N LEU A 403 7.10 -3.66 17.33
CA LEU A 403 7.51 -4.98 16.88
C LEU A 403 6.48 -5.64 15.95
N LEU A 404 5.20 -5.38 16.16
CA LEU A 404 4.13 -5.90 15.30
C LEU A 404 4.28 -5.43 13.85
N LEU A 405 4.81 -4.22 13.62
CA LEU A 405 5.03 -3.69 12.26
C LEU A 405 6.01 -4.54 11.44
N TYR A 406 6.93 -5.22 12.09
CA TYR A 406 7.92 -6.07 11.42
C TYR A 406 7.44 -7.51 11.22
N LEU A 407 6.38 -7.91 11.93
CA LEU A 407 5.73 -9.21 11.76
C LEU A 407 4.86 -9.29 10.48
N ASP A 408 4.65 -8.18 9.79
CA ASP A 408 3.90 -8.10 8.53
C ASP A 408 4.49 -8.99 7.41
N SER A 409 5.78 -9.35 7.52
CA SER A 409 6.45 -10.27 6.60
C SER A 409 6.00 -11.72 6.75
N ILE A 410 5.35 -12.06 7.87
CA ILE A 410 4.80 -13.39 8.13
C ILE A 410 3.32 -13.39 7.77
N ARG A 411 2.91 -14.25 6.84
CA ARG A 411 1.56 -14.30 6.24
C ARG A 411 0.43 -14.17 7.27
N PHE A 412 0.49 -14.93 8.36
CA PHE A 412 -0.57 -14.90 9.38
C PHE A 412 -0.68 -13.53 10.07
N PHE A 413 0.46 -12.99 10.53
CA PHE A 413 0.48 -11.67 11.19
C PHE A 413 0.20 -10.54 10.21
N GLY A 414 0.68 -10.65 8.96
CA GLY A 414 0.42 -9.66 7.92
C GLY A 414 -1.07 -9.50 7.64
N ALA A 415 -1.80 -10.61 7.46
CA ALA A 415 -3.24 -10.57 7.28
C ALA A 415 -3.96 -9.92 8.49
N MET A 416 -3.59 -10.30 9.72
CA MET A 416 -4.16 -9.69 10.94
C MET A 416 -3.84 -8.19 11.05
N LEU A 417 -2.66 -7.75 10.63
CA LEU A 417 -2.30 -6.34 10.63
C LEU A 417 -3.09 -5.52 9.59
N VAL A 418 -3.43 -6.11 8.45
CA VAL A 418 -4.31 -5.47 7.47
C VAL A 418 -5.70 -5.28 8.08
N VAL A 419 -6.28 -6.31 8.68
CA VAL A 419 -7.56 -6.23 9.39
C VAL A 419 -7.52 -5.09 10.41
N LEU A 420 -6.49 -5.07 11.28
CA LEU A 420 -6.32 -4.03 12.29
C LEU A 420 -6.23 -2.64 11.67
N LYS A 421 -5.45 -2.47 10.59
CA LYS A 421 -5.29 -1.19 9.89
C LYS A 421 -6.61 -0.65 9.36
N VAL A 422 -7.43 -1.50 8.73
CA VAL A 422 -8.72 -1.09 8.18
C VAL A 422 -9.72 -0.78 9.29
N MET A 423 -9.81 -1.63 10.32
CA MET A 423 -10.64 -1.39 11.49
C MET A 423 -10.30 -0.05 12.16
N MET A 424 -9.01 0.26 12.33
CA MET A 424 -8.57 1.55 12.89
C MET A 424 -8.95 2.74 12.00
N LYS A 425 -8.87 2.59 10.68
CA LYS A 425 -9.25 3.65 9.74
C LYS A 425 -10.75 3.95 9.80
N GLU A 426 -11.59 2.92 9.81
CA GLU A 426 -13.04 3.08 9.88
C GLU A 426 -13.50 3.61 11.24
N SER A 427 -12.83 3.17 12.31
CA SER A 427 -13.08 3.68 13.67
C SER A 427 -12.78 5.17 13.82
N LEU A 428 -11.94 5.75 12.98
CA LEU A 428 -11.57 7.18 13.09
C LEU A 428 -12.79 8.09 13.00
N ILE A 429 -13.73 7.79 12.10
CA ILE A 429 -14.99 8.56 11.94
C ILE A 429 -15.84 8.42 13.20
N PHE A 430 -15.92 7.21 13.73
CA PHE A 430 -16.64 6.94 14.97
C PHE A 430 -16.03 7.69 16.16
N PHE A 431 -14.69 7.67 16.31
CA PHE A 431 -14.01 8.41 17.37
C PHE A 431 -14.17 9.92 17.24
N ALA A 432 -14.21 10.46 16.02
CA ALA A 432 -14.50 11.87 15.82
C ALA A 432 -15.90 12.24 16.33
N LEU A 433 -16.91 11.41 16.04
CA LEU A 433 -18.27 11.58 16.54
C LEU A 433 -18.32 11.46 18.06
N LEU A 434 -17.65 10.48 18.64
CA LEU A 434 -17.53 10.29 20.08
C LEU A 434 -16.95 11.54 20.77
N ILE A 435 -15.86 12.09 20.22
CA ILE A 435 -15.21 13.31 20.76
C ILE A 435 -16.18 14.48 20.74
N VAL A 436 -16.93 14.69 19.66
CA VAL A 436 -17.94 15.77 19.59
C VAL A 436 -19.00 15.62 20.68
N ILE A 437 -19.50 14.40 20.90
CA ILE A 437 -20.47 14.11 21.95
C ILE A 437 -19.88 14.38 23.32
N VAL A 438 -18.69 13.85 23.59
CA VAL A 438 -17.99 14.05 24.89
C VAL A 438 -17.78 15.55 25.16
N ILE A 439 -17.34 16.33 24.18
CA ILE A 439 -17.17 17.79 24.31
C ILE A 439 -18.51 18.46 24.62
N GLY A 440 -19.60 18.07 23.96
CA GLY A 440 -20.93 18.64 24.18
C GLY A 440 -21.42 18.40 25.62
N PHE A 441 -21.30 17.19 26.12
CA PHE A 441 -21.64 16.86 27.51
C PHE A 441 -20.69 17.52 28.53
N LEU A 442 -19.39 17.54 28.24
CA LEU A 442 -18.41 18.23 29.07
C LEU A 442 -18.73 19.71 29.21
N GLN A 443 -19.10 20.39 28.11
CA GLN A 443 -19.51 21.79 28.15
C GLN A 443 -20.75 22.00 29.03
N ALA A 444 -21.73 21.08 28.96
CA ALA A 444 -22.91 21.15 29.81
C ALA A 444 -22.59 20.96 31.29
N PHE A 445 -21.71 20.00 31.62
CA PHE A 445 -21.27 19.79 33.00
C PHE A 445 -20.46 20.97 33.53
N ILE A 446 -19.52 21.54 32.75
CA ILE A 446 -18.79 22.75 33.14
C ILE A 446 -19.72 23.95 33.35
N GLY A 447 -20.77 24.06 32.50
CA GLY A 447 -21.80 25.08 32.65
C GLY A 447 -22.56 24.97 33.97
N MET A 448 -22.86 23.74 34.41
CA MET A 448 -23.49 23.48 35.72
C MET A 448 -22.52 23.78 36.89
N ASP A 449 -21.25 23.37 36.77
CA ASP A 449 -20.22 23.62 37.77
C ASP A 449 -20.00 25.15 37.99
N ASN A 450 -19.97 25.93 36.90
CA ASN A 450 -19.87 27.38 37.00
C ASN A 450 -21.09 28.04 37.63
N ALA A 451 -22.26 27.42 37.53
CA ALA A 451 -23.49 27.94 38.17
C ALA A 451 -23.52 27.68 39.69
N ASP A 452 -22.87 26.62 40.16
CA ASP A 452 -22.86 26.20 41.56
C ASP A 452 -21.75 26.86 42.39
N THR A 453 -20.94 27.76 41.84
CA THR A 453 -19.87 28.52 42.53
C THR A 453 -18.74 27.66 43.17
N ASN A 454 -18.81 26.35 43.09
CA ASN A 454 -17.87 25.40 43.69
C ASN A 454 -16.98 24.80 42.57
N LYS A 455 -15.81 25.42 42.31
CA LYS A 455 -14.95 25.13 41.16
C LYS A 455 -14.11 23.83 41.23
N ASP A 456 -14.33 22.99 42.24
CA ASP A 456 -13.49 21.81 42.47
C ASP A 456 -13.95 20.56 41.71
N ALA A 457 -15.05 20.65 40.95
CA ALA A 457 -15.71 19.50 40.33
C ALA A 457 -15.13 19.10 38.95
N THR A 458 -14.30 19.94 38.30
CA THR A 458 -13.86 19.69 36.90
C THR A 458 -13.05 18.39 36.74
N SER A 459 -12.14 18.09 37.69
CA SER A 459 -11.35 16.85 37.63
C SER A 459 -12.22 15.60 37.87
N PHE A 460 -13.19 15.69 38.77
CA PHE A 460 -14.17 14.65 39.05
C PHE A 460 -15.04 14.37 37.82
N ILE A 461 -15.55 15.40 37.15
CA ILE A 461 -16.37 15.26 35.95
C ILE A 461 -15.60 14.58 34.84
N LEU A 462 -14.36 15.00 34.56
CA LEU A 462 -13.51 14.37 33.55
C LEU A 462 -13.24 12.90 33.86
N GLN A 463 -12.97 12.58 35.14
CA GLN A 463 -12.75 11.20 35.57
C GLN A 463 -14.03 10.35 35.41
N ALA A 464 -15.17 10.87 35.83
CA ALA A 464 -16.45 10.17 35.69
C ALA A 464 -16.82 9.94 34.22
N MET A 465 -16.63 10.93 33.36
CA MET A 465 -16.85 10.79 31.93
C MET A 465 -15.90 9.76 31.30
N ALA A 466 -14.61 9.80 31.66
CA ALA A 466 -13.64 8.80 31.20
C ALA A 466 -14.02 7.38 31.65
N ASN A 467 -14.43 7.21 32.91
CA ASN A 467 -14.92 5.94 33.46
C ASN A 467 -16.14 5.42 32.70
N ALA A 468 -17.09 6.30 32.35
CA ALA A 468 -18.26 5.90 31.55
C ALA A 468 -17.86 5.43 30.13
N VAL A 469 -16.92 6.11 29.48
CA VAL A 469 -16.37 5.66 28.18
C VAL A 469 -15.66 4.30 28.31
N MET A 470 -14.98 4.05 29.43
CA MET A 470 -14.34 2.76 29.75
C MET A 470 -15.31 1.69 30.28
N GLN A 471 -16.64 1.89 30.17
CA GLN A 471 -17.70 0.99 30.62
C GLN A 471 -17.74 0.74 32.14
N SER A 472 -17.18 1.62 32.90
CA SER A 472 -17.20 1.56 34.36
C SER A 472 -17.73 2.86 34.95
N PRO A 473 -19.01 3.24 34.69
CA PRO A 473 -19.58 4.50 35.14
C PRO A 473 -19.60 4.58 36.65
N ASP A 474 -19.05 5.66 37.20
CA ASP A 474 -19.07 5.96 38.62
C ASP A 474 -20.09 7.06 38.88
N PHE A 475 -21.14 6.71 39.64
CA PHE A 475 -22.20 7.64 40.03
C PHE A 475 -21.93 8.29 41.37
N SER A 476 -20.93 7.85 42.13
CA SER A 476 -20.55 8.42 43.40
C SER A 476 -20.07 9.87 43.21
N GLY A 477 -20.58 10.78 43.96
CA GLY A 477 -20.21 12.21 43.85
C GLY A 477 -21.20 13.06 43.03
N PHE A 478 -22.06 12.51 42.20
CA PHE A 478 -23.09 13.26 41.51
C PHE A 478 -24.28 13.64 42.43
N ASP A 479 -24.42 13.02 43.61
CA ASP A 479 -25.44 13.36 44.58
C ASP A 479 -25.36 14.82 45.04
N ASN A 480 -24.15 15.40 45.09
CA ASN A 480 -23.87 16.77 45.50
C ASN A 480 -23.60 17.72 44.34
N PHE A 481 -23.54 17.22 43.09
CA PHE A 481 -23.25 18.01 41.91
C PHE A 481 -24.53 18.45 41.21
N ALA A 482 -24.87 19.74 41.28
CA ALA A 482 -26.03 20.36 40.63
C ALA A 482 -27.32 19.53 40.64
N PRO A 483 -27.81 19.10 41.86
CA PRO A 483 -28.96 18.20 41.95
C PRO A 483 -30.25 18.90 41.49
N PRO A 484 -31.16 18.20 40.73
CA PRO A 484 -31.05 16.84 40.20
C PRO A 484 -30.43 16.73 38.82
N PHE A 485 -30.09 17.85 38.19
CA PHE A 485 -29.74 17.93 36.76
C PHE A 485 -28.39 17.24 36.44
N GLY A 486 -27.40 17.33 37.30
CA GLY A 486 -26.09 16.71 37.11
C GLY A 486 -26.18 15.20 36.96
N LEU A 487 -26.90 14.55 37.89
CA LEU A 487 -27.11 13.10 37.89
C LEU A 487 -27.91 12.66 36.65
N ILE A 488 -28.99 13.35 36.31
CA ILE A 488 -29.82 13.06 35.12
C ILE A 488 -28.99 13.12 33.86
N LEU A 489 -28.21 14.19 33.70
CA LEU A 489 -27.35 14.38 32.51
C LEU A 489 -26.30 13.27 32.42
N TYR A 490 -25.73 12.84 33.56
CA TYR A 490 -24.75 11.76 33.56
C TYR A 490 -25.37 10.40 33.21
N TYR A 491 -26.61 10.11 33.67
CA TYR A 491 -27.35 8.92 33.22
C TYR A 491 -27.58 8.92 31.70
N ILE A 492 -27.98 10.07 31.14
CA ILE A 492 -28.18 10.21 29.69
C ILE A 492 -26.86 9.99 28.94
N PHE A 493 -25.77 10.58 29.44
CA PHE A 493 -24.44 10.41 28.87
C PHE A 493 -23.99 8.94 28.91
N ALA A 494 -24.06 8.30 30.08
CA ALA A 494 -23.69 6.91 30.26
C ALA A 494 -24.52 5.98 29.36
N PHE A 495 -25.84 6.18 29.31
CA PHE A 495 -26.73 5.41 28.44
C PHE A 495 -26.34 5.56 26.96
N LEU A 496 -26.10 6.79 26.49
CA LEU A 496 -25.75 7.07 25.11
C LEU A 496 -24.41 6.42 24.74
N ILE A 497 -23.41 6.53 25.59
CA ILE A 497 -22.08 5.93 25.37
C ILE A 497 -22.16 4.40 25.40
N MET A 498 -22.70 3.82 26.49
CA MET A 498 -22.61 2.38 26.73
C MET A 498 -23.60 1.57 25.87
N VAL A 499 -24.81 2.09 25.66
CA VAL A 499 -25.87 1.34 24.96
C VAL A 499 -25.88 1.66 23.46
N ILE A 500 -25.68 2.89 23.07
CA ILE A 500 -25.80 3.27 21.66
C ILE A 500 -24.45 3.22 20.96
N LEU A 501 -23.49 4.03 21.40
CA LEU A 501 -22.24 4.20 20.69
C LEU A 501 -21.39 2.93 20.68
N LEU A 502 -21.31 2.23 21.80
CA LEU A 502 -20.55 0.98 21.85
C LEU A 502 -21.12 -0.10 20.92
N ASN A 503 -22.45 -0.25 20.87
CA ASN A 503 -23.07 -1.24 19.99
C ASN A 503 -22.88 -0.89 18.52
N ILE A 504 -22.89 0.41 18.16
CA ILE A 504 -22.54 0.88 16.81
C ILE A 504 -21.08 0.52 16.47
N LEU A 505 -20.15 0.73 17.41
CA LEU A 505 -18.74 0.38 17.22
C LEU A 505 -18.55 -1.12 17.01
N ILE A 506 -19.21 -1.95 17.81
CA ILE A 506 -19.15 -3.42 17.67
C ILE A 506 -19.72 -3.85 16.31
N ALA A 507 -20.86 -3.30 15.90
CA ALA A 507 -21.47 -3.61 14.61
C ALA A 507 -20.56 -3.21 13.44
N LEU A 508 -19.94 -2.04 13.51
CA LEU A 508 -19.00 -1.54 12.51
C LEU A 508 -17.73 -2.42 12.43
N TYR A 509 -17.20 -2.84 13.57
CA TYR A 509 -16.05 -3.75 13.62
C TYR A 509 -16.38 -5.14 13.06
N ASN A 510 -17.55 -5.69 13.36
CA ASN A 510 -17.95 -6.99 12.83
C ASN A 510 -18.07 -6.96 11.30
N SER A 511 -18.71 -5.92 10.76
CA SER A 511 -18.83 -5.74 9.30
C SER A 511 -17.46 -5.59 8.62
N ALA A 512 -16.60 -4.72 9.15
CA ALA A 512 -15.25 -4.53 8.61
C ALA A 512 -14.38 -5.79 8.72
N TYR A 513 -14.54 -6.57 9.79
CA TYR A 513 -13.81 -7.83 9.97
C TYR A 513 -14.26 -8.88 8.95
N GLU A 514 -15.56 -9.04 8.72
CA GLU A 514 -16.11 -9.99 7.76
C GLU A 514 -15.63 -9.69 6.34
N ASP A 515 -15.77 -8.45 5.89
CA ASP A 515 -15.35 -8.01 4.55
C ASP A 515 -13.86 -8.28 4.25
N ILE A 516 -13.00 -8.09 5.27
CA ILE A 516 -11.56 -8.28 5.07
C ILE A 516 -11.17 -9.75 5.21
N THR A 517 -11.81 -10.51 6.08
CA THR A 517 -11.46 -11.91 6.32
C THR A 517 -11.71 -12.75 5.08
N ASP A 518 -12.76 -12.45 4.33
CA ASP A 518 -13.09 -13.12 3.07
C ASP A 518 -12.01 -12.87 1.98
N ASN A 519 -11.35 -11.71 2.02
CA ASN A 519 -10.30 -11.33 1.09
C ASN A 519 -8.90 -11.30 1.72
N ALA A 520 -8.71 -11.91 2.89
CA ALA A 520 -7.48 -11.78 3.69
C ALA A 520 -6.20 -12.20 2.96
N ILE A 521 -6.27 -13.15 2.04
CA ILE A 521 -5.13 -13.60 1.24
C ILE A 521 -4.74 -12.53 0.22
N ASP A 522 -5.71 -11.98 -0.51
CA ASP A 522 -5.47 -10.95 -1.52
C ASP A 522 -4.98 -9.65 -0.88
N GLU A 523 -5.52 -9.30 0.29
CA GLU A 523 -5.06 -8.18 1.10
C GLU A 523 -3.61 -8.37 1.59
N TYR A 524 -3.26 -9.57 2.05
CA TYR A 524 -1.88 -9.88 2.42
C TYR A 524 -0.94 -9.78 1.21
N MET A 525 -1.35 -10.30 0.05
CA MET A 525 -0.56 -10.21 -1.18
C MET A 525 -0.37 -8.75 -1.62
N ALA A 526 -1.40 -7.91 -1.48
CA ALA A 526 -1.31 -6.48 -1.74
C ALA A 526 -0.35 -5.78 -0.76
N LEU A 527 -0.44 -6.10 0.54
CA LEU A 527 0.48 -5.58 1.56
C LEU A 527 1.94 -5.99 1.27
N PHE A 528 2.17 -7.25 0.92
CA PHE A 528 3.49 -7.76 0.56
C PHE A 528 4.05 -7.05 -0.69
N SER A 529 3.20 -6.86 -1.70
CA SER A 529 3.54 -6.10 -2.91
C SER A 529 3.87 -4.64 -2.59
N GLN A 530 3.07 -3.99 -1.75
CA GLN A 530 3.32 -2.61 -1.30
C GLN A 530 4.67 -2.50 -0.58
N LYS A 531 4.96 -3.44 0.32
CA LYS A 531 6.24 -3.47 1.04
C LYS A 531 7.43 -3.70 0.11
N THR A 532 7.31 -4.63 -0.83
CA THR A 532 8.34 -4.88 -1.85
C THR A 532 8.60 -3.60 -2.65
N MET A 533 7.54 -2.93 -3.09
CA MET A 533 7.68 -1.70 -3.87
C MET A 533 8.26 -0.52 -3.10
N GLN A 534 8.07 -0.43 -1.79
CA GLN A 534 8.76 0.58 -0.96
C GLN A 534 10.28 0.47 -1.08
N PHE A 535 10.81 -0.76 -1.04
CA PHE A 535 12.25 -0.99 -1.18
C PHE A 535 12.73 -0.82 -2.63
N VAL A 536 11.97 -1.31 -3.61
CA VAL A 536 12.33 -1.22 -5.04
C VAL A 536 12.33 0.22 -5.54
N ARG A 537 11.37 1.04 -5.08
CA ARG A 537 11.26 2.47 -5.47
C ARG A 537 12.37 3.34 -4.88
N ALA A 538 12.94 2.97 -3.75
CA ALA A 538 13.96 3.74 -3.07
C ALA A 538 15.09 2.82 -2.55
N PRO A 539 15.81 2.10 -3.44
CA PRO A 539 16.80 1.13 -3.02
C PRO A 539 17.96 1.78 -2.25
N ASP A 540 18.41 2.95 -2.67
CA ASP A 540 19.55 3.62 -2.06
C ASP A 540 19.20 4.29 -0.72
N GLU A 541 17.97 4.74 -0.54
CA GLU A 541 17.52 5.40 0.70
C GLU A 541 17.31 4.44 1.86
N ASN A 542 17.02 3.17 1.57
CA ASN A 542 16.76 2.15 2.57
C ASN A 542 17.96 1.26 2.87
N VAL A 543 19.12 1.53 2.27
CA VAL A 543 20.32 0.72 2.47
C VAL A 543 20.93 0.96 3.84
N PHE A 544 21.07 2.25 4.24
CA PHE A 544 21.60 2.58 5.56
C PHE A 544 20.48 2.70 6.59
N ILE A 545 20.22 1.59 7.26
CA ILE A 545 19.19 1.49 8.28
C ILE A 545 19.69 2.08 9.59
N ALA A 546 18.82 2.76 10.35
CA ALA A 546 19.16 3.29 11.66
C ALA A 546 19.70 2.18 12.62
N PRO A 547 20.85 2.39 13.33
CA PRO A 547 21.59 3.65 13.47
C PRO A 547 22.68 3.88 12.43
N LEU A 548 22.88 2.99 11.44
CA LEU A 548 23.97 3.08 10.46
C LEU A 548 23.81 4.29 9.51
N ASN A 549 22.59 4.80 9.37
CA ASN A 549 22.30 6.05 8.66
C ASN A 549 23.07 7.26 9.25
N LEU A 550 23.41 7.23 10.52
CA LEU A 550 24.26 8.28 11.11
C LEU A 550 25.68 8.28 10.53
N VAL A 551 26.21 7.08 10.23
CA VAL A 551 27.52 6.97 9.57
C VAL A 551 27.40 7.51 8.14
N GLU A 552 26.34 7.19 7.42
CA GLU A 552 26.07 7.75 6.10
C GLU A 552 26.01 9.28 6.15
N ILE A 553 25.18 9.84 7.01
CA ILE A 553 24.99 11.30 7.13
C ILE A 553 26.31 12.00 7.51
N PHE A 554 26.99 11.56 8.58
CA PHE A 554 28.14 12.27 9.10
C PHE A 554 29.45 11.93 8.40
N CYS A 555 29.62 10.73 7.85
CA CYS A 555 30.86 10.28 7.23
C CYS A 555 30.84 10.30 5.70
N LEU A 556 29.67 10.25 5.04
CA LEU A 556 29.55 10.23 3.59
C LEU A 556 28.89 11.52 3.04
N VAL A 557 27.65 11.81 3.46
CA VAL A 557 26.84 12.90 2.90
C VAL A 557 27.48 14.25 3.23
N ILE A 558 27.63 14.58 4.49
CA ILE A 558 28.15 15.89 4.91
C ILE A 558 29.58 16.15 4.37
N PRO A 559 30.55 15.21 4.45
CA PRO A 559 31.90 15.51 4.00
C PRO A 559 32.13 15.45 2.49
N PHE A 560 31.41 14.60 1.75
CA PHE A 560 31.83 14.22 0.39
C PHE A 560 30.79 14.42 -0.70
N GLU A 561 29.48 14.34 -0.45
CA GLU A 561 28.44 14.35 -1.46
C GLU A 561 28.47 15.61 -2.34
N TRP A 562 28.71 16.77 -1.77
CA TRP A 562 28.61 18.06 -2.46
C TRP A 562 29.80 18.44 -3.34
N TRP A 563 30.97 17.79 -3.22
CA TRP A 563 32.16 18.11 -4.02
C TRP A 563 32.80 16.94 -4.76
N MET A 564 32.48 15.70 -4.35
CA MET A 564 33.05 14.50 -4.95
C MET A 564 32.32 14.10 -6.24
N PRO A 565 33.02 13.72 -7.32
CA PRO A 565 32.39 13.19 -8.52
C PRO A 565 31.58 11.93 -8.23
N ARG A 566 30.35 11.82 -8.81
CA ARG A 566 29.38 10.73 -8.55
C ARG A 566 30.00 9.31 -8.61
N LYS A 567 30.87 9.05 -9.62
CA LYS A 567 31.54 7.74 -9.75
C LYS A 567 32.49 7.39 -8.61
N GLN A 568 33.15 8.42 -8.02
CA GLN A 568 34.06 8.20 -6.88
C GLN A 568 33.27 8.06 -5.59
N TYR A 569 32.20 8.84 -5.44
CA TYR A 569 31.29 8.76 -4.30
C TYR A 569 30.61 7.38 -4.23
N ALA A 570 30.11 6.84 -5.37
CA ALA A 570 29.53 5.51 -5.44
C ALA A 570 30.52 4.42 -4.97
N LYS A 571 31.77 4.48 -5.43
CA LYS A 571 32.81 3.52 -4.97
C LYS A 571 33.10 3.64 -3.47
N LEU A 572 33.16 4.89 -2.94
CA LEU A 572 33.36 5.12 -1.52
C LEU A 572 32.19 4.54 -0.72
N ASN A 573 30.96 4.76 -1.18
CA ASN A 573 29.75 4.21 -0.60
C ASN A 573 29.79 2.68 -0.55
N ASP A 574 30.19 2.01 -1.65
CA ASP A 574 30.31 0.56 -1.72
C ASP A 574 31.35 0.03 -0.72
N TYR A 575 32.48 0.71 -0.54
CA TYR A 575 33.49 0.34 0.48
C TYR A 575 32.94 0.47 1.91
N VAL A 576 32.24 1.55 2.20
CA VAL A 576 31.63 1.77 3.52
C VAL A 576 30.55 0.73 3.78
N MET A 577 29.70 0.45 2.80
CA MET A 577 28.69 -0.61 2.85
C MET A 577 29.32 -1.99 3.09
N ALA A 578 30.33 -2.37 2.30
CA ALA A 578 31.03 -3.63 2.47
C ALA A 578 31.61 -3.80 3.88
N THR A 579 32.11 -2.69 4.46
CA THR A 579 32.70 -2.72 5.81
C THR A 579 31.62 -2.83 6.89
N LEU A 580 30.59 -1.99 6.84
CA LEU A 580 29.53 -1.94 7.85
C LEU A 580 28.66 -3.20 7.84
N TYR A 581 28.32 -3.67 6.66
CA TYR A 581 27.46 -4.84 6.48
C TYR A 581 28.23 -6.17 6.40
N SER A 582 29.57 -6.17 6.55
CA SER A 582 30.38 -7.39 6.42
C SER A 582 29.81 -8.63 7.15
N PRO A 583 29.33 -8.58 8.41
CA PRO A 583 28.77 -9.76 9.05
C PRO A 583 27.43 -10.18 8.44
N LEU A 584 26.60 -9.23 8.02
CA LEU A 584 25.33 -9.52 7.37
C LEU A 584 25.51 -10.03 5.95
N LEU A 585 26.51 -9.52 5.21
CA LEU A 585 26.87 -10.01 3.88
C LEU A 585 27.34 -11.47 3.91
N LEU A 586 28.08 -11.88 4.95
CA LEU A 586 28.44 -13.28 5.11
C LEU A 586 27.21 -14.18 5.31
N VAL A 587 26.24 -13.72 6.08
CA VAL A 587 24.98 -14.45 6.27
C VAL A 587 24.16 -14.45 4.97
N ALA A 588 24.04 -13.32 4.28
CA ALA A 588 23.35 -13.22 2.99
C ALA A 588 23.98 -14.15 1.95
N ALA A 589 25.31 -14.16 1.84
CA ALA A 589 26.02 -15.06 0.92
C ALA A 589 25.76 -16.54 1.20
N TRP A 590 25.58 -16.93 2.47
CA TRP A 590 25.20 -18.30 2.82
C TRP A 590 23.79 -18.65 2.30
N PHE A 591 22.82 -17.76 2.48
CA PHE A 591 21.46 -17.95 1.97
C PHE A 591 21.44 -17.97 0.43
N GLU A 592 22.18 -17.06 -0.22
CA GLU A 592 22.29 -17.00 -1.68
C GLU A 592 22.91 -18.27 -2.25
N THR A 593 24.01 -18.75 -1.66
CA THR A 593 24.65 -20.00 -2.08
C THR A 593 23.70 -21.20 -1.97
N ARG A 594 22.86 -21.23 -0.91
CA ARG A 594 21.84 -22.28 -0.76
C ARG A 594 20.75 -22.16 -1.81
N SER A 595 20.31 -20.94 -2.10
CA SER A 595 19.32 -20.66 -3.16
C SER A 595 19.89 -21.01 -4.53
N ALA A 596 21.13 -20.63 -4.84
CA ALA A 596 21.80 -20.92 -6.10
C ALA A 596 21.92 -22.44 -6.39
N ARG A 597 22.15 -23.26 -5.36
CA ARG A 597 22.14 -24.72 -5.51
C ARG A 597 20.78 -25.25 -5.98
N ARG A 598 19.68 -24.68 -5.43
CA ARG A 598 18.32 -25.04 -5.82
C ARG A 598 18.04 -24.62 -7.26
N VAL A 599 18.29 -23.35 -7.58
CA VAL A 599 18.13 -22.81 -8.94
C VAL A 599 18.90 -23.64 -9.96
N ARG A 600 20.16 -23.96 -9.66
CA ARG A 600 20.99 -24.79 -10.55
C ARG A 600 20.44 -26.22 -10.70
N SER A 601 19.84 -26.77 -9.65
CA SER A 601 19.19 -28.11 -9.71
C SER A 601 17.94 -28.06 -10.58
N ASN A 602 17.09 -27.04 -10.40
CA ASN A 602 15.86 -26.85 -11.17
C ASN A 602 16.16 -26.65 -12.67
N ARG A 603 17.09 -25.75 -13.00
CA ARG A 603 17.53 -25.52 -14.39
C ARG A 603 18.06 -26.79 -15.09
N LYS A 604 18.76 -27.67 -14.35
CA LYS A 604 19.23 -28.96 -14.90
C LYS A 604 18.11 -29.92 -15.23
N ARG A 605 16.91 -29.73 -14.64
CA ARG A 605 15.74 -30.56 -14.88
C ARG A 605 14.77 -29.93 -15.87
N GLY A 606 15.03 -28.70 -16.34
CA GLY A 606 14.10 -27.96 -17.16
C GLY A 606 12.92 -27.35 -16.38
N GLU A 607 13.02 -27.29 -15.04
CA GLU A 607 12.02 -26.69 -14.16
C GLU A 607 12.29 -25.19 -13.94
N GLU A 608 11.29 -24.47 -13.47
CA GLU A 608 11.43 -23.05 -13.16
C GLU A 608 12.35 -22.82 -11.94
N ASP A 609 13.00 -21.67 -11.90
CA ASP A 609 14.01 -21.35 -10.89
C ASP A 609 13.46 -21.33 -9.45
N ASP A 610 12.17 -21.09 -9.25
CA ASP A 610 11.50 -21.03 -7.94
C ASP A 610 10.71 -22.28 -7.58
N ASP A 611 10.67 -23.30 -8.44
CA ASP A 611 10.01 -24.56 -8.15
C ASP A 611 10.58 -25.25 -6.91
N THR A 612 9.67 -25.80 -6.11
CA THR A 612 10.01 -26.62 -4.94
C THR A 612 9.81 -28.07 -5.30
N VAL A 613 10.93 -28.79 -5.44
CA VAL A 613 10.94 -30.21 -5.79
C VAL A 613 11.19 -31.02 -4.53
N GLU A 614 10.34 -32.00 -4.26
CA GLU A 614 10.49 -32.91 -3.13
C GLU A 614 11.68 -33.88 -3.31
N GLU A 615 12.23 -34.39 -2.22
CA GLU A 615 13.41 -35.27 -2.25
C GLU A 615 13.16 -36.54 -3.08
N TRP A 616 11.93 -37.09 -3.02
CA TRP A 616 11.56 -38.30 -3.76
C TRP A 616 11.45 -38.04 -5.27
N GLU A 617 10.99 -36.85 -5.69
CA GLU A 617 11.01 -36.43 -7.10
C GLU A 617 12.44 -36.26 -7.59
N GLN A 618 13.32 -35.74 -6.71
CA GLN A 618 14.72 -35.61 -7.02
C GLN A 618 15.42 -36.94 -7.27
N MET A 619 14.99 -38.02 -6.61
CA MET A 619 15.54 -39.37 -6.78
C MET A 619 15.08 -40.05 -8.05
N MET A 620 13.85 -39.79 -8.51
CA MET A 620 13.27 -40.46 -9.68
C MET A 620 13.85 -39.95 -11.00
N GLY A 621 14.39 -38.75 -11.06
CA GLY A 621 14.85 -38.13 -12.28
C GLY A 621 13.69 -37.68 -13.18
N GLU A 622 14.00 -37.41 -14.45
CA GLU A 622 13.05 -36.90 -15.42
C GLU A 622 12.11 -38.04 -15.88
N VAL A 623 10.79 -37.88 -15.66
CA VAL A 623 9.78 -38.84 -16.07
C VAL A 623 9.16 -38.36 -17.39
N ASN A 624 9.27 -39.20 -18.44
CA ASN A 624 8.70 -38.87 -19.74
C ASN A 624 7.23 -39.33 -19.84
N PHE A 625 6.33 -38.49 -19.34
CA PHE A 625 4.88 -38.75 -19.34
C PHE A 625 4.29 -38.86 -20.74
N GLU A 626 4.84 -38.16 -21.74
CA GLU A 626 4.41 -38.27 -23.14
C GLU A 626 4.78 -39.64 -23.75
N GLY A 627 6.04 -40.10 -23.48
CA GLY A 627 6.51 -41.40 -23.96
C GLY A 627 5.72 -42.56 -23.36
N GLU A 628 5.22 -42.44 -22.17
CA GLU A 628 4.37 -43.41 -21.49
C GLU A 628 2.88 -43.31 -21.91
N GLY A 629 2.49 -42.26 -22.63
CA GLY A 629 1.12 -41.96 -23.02
C GLY A 629 0.21 -41.58 -21.84
N TRP A 630 0.81 -41.17 -20.72
CA TRP A 630 0.08 -40.75 -19.51
C TRP A 630 -0.62 -39.43 -19.69
N ASP A 631 -0.02 -38.50 -20.40
CA ASP A 631 -0.59 -37.21 -20.79
C ASP A 631 -1.94 -37.37 -21.52
N LYS A 632 -2.00 -38.33 -22.49
CA LYS A 632 -3.23 -38.64 -23.20
C LYS A 632 -4.33 -39.22 -22.30
N LYS A 633 -3.95 -40.05 -21.32
CA LYS A 633 -4.91 -40.59 -20.36
C LYS A 633 -5.46 -39.47 -19.44
N VAL A 634 -4.60 -38.56 -18.98
CA VAL A 634 -5.01 -37.41 -18.17
C VAL A 634 -5.93 -36.48 -18.95
N LEU A 635 -5.63 -36.20 -20.24
CA LEU A 635 -6.47 -35.36 -21.08
C LEU A 635 -7.86 -35.97 -21.34
N GLN A 636 -7.98 -37.30 -21.36
CA GLN A 636 -9.28 -37.99 -21.53
C GLN A 636 -10.17 -37.90 -20.29
N VAL A 637 -9.59 -37.81 -19.10
CA VAL A 637 -10.34 -37.78 -17.83
C VAL A 637 -10.40 -36.40 -17.21
N LYS A 638 -9.61 -35.44 -17.73
CA LYS A 638 -9.58 -34.06 -17.26
C LYS A 638 -10.94 -33.41 -17.44
N ALA A 639 -11.56 -32.96 -16.35
CA ALA A 639 -12.78 -32.19 -16.44
C ALA A 639 -12.54 -30.85 -17.15
N ASN A 640 -13.44 -30.45 -18.02
CA ASN A 640 -13.39 -29.10 -18.60
C ASN A 640 -13.88 -28.10 -17.58
N VAL A 641 -12.95 -27.53 -16.81
CA VAL A 641 -13.23 -26.59 -15.73
C VAL A 641 -13.53 -25.19 -16.27
N GLU A 642 -13.23 -24.91 -17.54
CA GLU A 642 -13.44 -23.60 -18.19
C GLU A 642 -14.89 -23.40 -18.68
N GLU A 643 -15.66 -24.49 -18.82
CA GLU A 643 -17.06 -24.41 -19.24
C GLU A 643 -18.00 -24.79 -18.09
N ASP A 644 -19.03 -23.97 -17.88
CA ASP A 644 -20.14 -24.28 -16.97
C ASP A 644 -20.78 -25.62 -17.40
N GLN A 645 -21.08 -26.48 -16.43
CA GLN A 645 -21.67 -27.81 -16.65
C GLN A 645 -22.93 -27.73 -17.54
N ALA A 646 -23.76 -26.69 -17.33
CA ALA A 646 -24.94 -26.45 -18.16
C ALA A 646 -24.59 -26.15 -19.63
N THR A 647 -23.50 -25.44 -19.88
CA THR A 647 -23.00 -25.15 -21.23
C THR A 647 -22.47 -26.40 -21.91
N THR A 648 -21.82 -27.27 -21.16
CA THR A 648 -21.30 -28.57 -21.67
C THR A 648 -22.46 -29.49 -22.00
N GLU A 649 -23.49 -29.60 -21.16
CA GLU A 649 -24.70 -30.37 -21.42
C GLU A 649 -25.49 -29.85 -22.64
N VAL A 650 -25.61 -28.52 -22.77
CA VAL A 650 -26.26 -27.91 -23.95
C VAL A 650 -25.48 -28.19 -25.25
N LYS A 651 -24.15 -28.20 -25.20
CA LYS A 651 -23.31 -28.58 -26.35
C LYS A 651 -23.48 -30.05 -26.72
N ALA A 652 -23.51 -30.93 -25.72
CA ALA A 652 -23.76 -32.37 -25.93
C ALA A 652 -25.14 -32.59 -26.54
N LEU A 653 -26.21 -32.03 -25.99
CA LEU A 653 -27.57 -32.06 -26.54
C LEU A 653 -27.64 -31.53 -27.97
N ARG A 654 -26.92 -30.45 -28.27
CA ARG A 654 -26.86 -29.87 -29.62
C ARG A 654 -26.14 -30.82 -30.59
N GLY A 655 -25.15 -31.58 -30.12
CA GLY A 655 -24.48 -32.64 -30.86
C GLY A 655 -25.46 -33.79 -31.21
N GLU A 656 -26.18 -34.30 -30.21
CA GLU A 656 -27.19 -35.37 -30.39
C GLU A 656 -28.32 -34.93 -31.32
N VAL A 657 -28.80 -33.71 -31.19
CA VAL A 657 -29.84 -33.17 -32.12
C VAL A 657 -29.33 -33.07 -33.55
N LYS A 658 -28.04 -32.77 -33.74
CA LYS A 658 -27.42 -32.72 -35.06
C LYS A 658 -27.30 -34.13 -35.68
N GLU A 659 -26.87 -35.10 -34.89
CA GLU A 659 -26.81 -36.50 -35.33
C GLU A 659 -28.21 -37.06 -35.67
N LEU A 660 -29.20 -36.79 -34.83
CA LEU A 660 -30.61 -37.15 -35.11
C LEU A 660 -31.13 -36.52 -36.38
N LYS A 661 -30.77 -35.28 -36.65
CA LYS A 661 -31.14 -34.59 -37.89
C LYS A 661 -30.46 -35.22 -39.11
N GLU A 662 -29.20 -35.62 -39.00
CA GLU A 662 -28.47 -36.30 -40.07
C GLU A 662 -29.05 -37.71 -40.35
N LEU A 663 -29.39 -38.46 -39.30
CA LEU A 663 -30.09 -39.76 -39.42
C LEU A 663 -31.46 -39.62 -40.07
N LEU A 664 -32.27 -38.62 -39.67
CA LEU A 664 -33.56 -38.31 -40.28
C LEU A 664 -33.43 -37.97 -41.77
N LEU A 665 -32.41 -37.20 -42.15
CA LEU A 665 -32.14 -36.88 -43.57
C LEU A 665 -31.71 -38.13 -44.36
N GLN A 666 -30.97 -39.04 -43.75
CA GLN A 666 -30.61 -40.31 -44.35
C GLN A 666 -31.82 -41.21 -44.51
N PHE A 667 -32.74 -41.28 -43.52
CA PHE A 667 -33.99 -42.05 -43.63
C PHE A 667 -34.93 -41.48 -44.71
N LEU A 668 -35.05 -40.16 -44.79
CA LEU A 668 -35.87 -39.48 -45.83
C LEU A 668 -35.32 -39.80 -47.25
N LYS A 669 -33.98 -39.74 -47.44
CA LYS A 669 -33.34 -40.07 -48.69
C LYS A 669 -33.59 -41.54 -49.08
N LYS A 670 -33.51 -42.46 -48.12
CA LYS A 670 -33.75 -43.89 -48.37
C LYS A 670 -35.20 -44.18 -48.67
N SER A 671 -36.14 -43.44 -48.06
CA SER A 671 -37.58 -43.54 -48.36
C SER A 671 -37.92 -42.96 -49.72
N ASP A 672 -37.22 -41.93 -50.20
CA ASP A 672 -37.41 -41.40 -51.56
C ASP A 672 -36.82 -42.32 -52.62
N ASP A 673 -35.72 -43.05 -52.36
CA ASP A 673 -35.10 -44.05 -53.23
C ASP A 673 -35.92 -45.35 -53.28
N GLU A 674 -36.73 -45.71 -52.28
CA GLU A 674 -37.63 -46.86 -52.27
C GLU A 674 -39.00 -46.62 -52.96
N ASN A 675 -39.42 -45.38 -53.15
CA ASN A 675 -40.69 -44.93 -53.72
C ASN A 675 -40.56 -44.40 -55.18
N GLY A 676 -39.36 -44.36 -55.78
CA GLY A 676 -39.09 -44.00 -57.17
C GLY A 676 -38.74 -45.26 -57.99
#